data_d05472b11987a55f866133bc7e7fb83c
#
_entry.id   d05472b11987a55f866133bc7e7fb83c
#
_cell.length_a   1.000
_cell.length_b   1.000
_cell.length_c   1.000
_cell.angle_alpha   90.00
_cell.angle_beta   90.00
_cell.angle_gamma   90.00
#
_symmetry.space_group_name_H-M   'P 1'
#
loop_
_entity.id
_entity.type
_entity.pdbx_description
1 polymer ?
#
loop_
_entity_poly.entity_id
_entity_poly.type
_entity_poly.pdbx_seq_one_letter_code
_entity_poly.pdbx_strand_id
1 'polypeptide(L)'
;MRVLVTGGGGFIGSHVVDRLIDRGITPRIFDLSASPYHSPLEVETFTGSITDAANLDLAMRDCDAVIHLAAVADVGHVLADPVLAEEVNTRGTLNVLEAACRAKVGRVVYGSTTWVYSDCPEQEVDEETPIPAPRHLYTATKLAGETYCSGYAELYDLESTVLRFGIPYGPRARAAGVVAKFTDLAFEGKALTIAGDGSTTRSFIYVEDLADGIVASLAPEAAGRTYNLSGDEVVTILEIAERVQENVETCEIEHTPPRPGDFPGKSISNERALKELGWKAETSFKEGVRKYVEWVRGTTRPPDPVPGKTPSMNGNEHAAGALLAGASRFEERDPKVLVLTADIGEGHDLPARIIKADIEEEIPAAKVEIDNGLEAMGKLLSAVVRGGSRFTFRWANWLFDVQYWLITKFAPTRWLAHHLMYLLGARGLVRLIAKHEPDVVISTYPGVTAVLGMLRQNRRLEIPVQSAITDLAGLRYWVHPGVDMHYVTHPESIEEVEQLAGPGSVRWMRPPISSDFLMPRTRRDAREALDLPAHARLVLVSGGGWGIGDLEGAIESSLADGDTTVACITGRNEGVRERLAQRFAGNEQVRILGFSDQMSDWMAASDAMVHATAGLTVLEAHIRGCPVVSYGFNAGHLRANNAAFERFGLAEVARSEHELESMLRHVTGERRSPDSSFASLPSIASQALNVRPRVRPQPVWRLRTERVVAAACLLVVAFVLLLALVQKESPWSVAKPVTSRVHFGKENEAKAKPAAQVTAPADEAATGSAAEEDTAAAP
;
A
#
# COMPACT_ATOMS: atom_id res chain seq x y z
N MET A 1 11.78 15.56 -22.78
CA MET A 1 10.73 14.55 -22.77
C MET A 1 10.96 13.66 -21.57
N ARG A 2 9.90 13.42 -20.77
CA ARG A 2 9.92 12.46 -19.65
C ARG A 2 9.05 11.26 -20.00
N VAL A 3 9.59 10.05 -19.85
CA VAL A 3 8.91 8.81 -20.23
C VAL A 3 8.77 7.90 -19.03
N LEU A 4 7.53 7.51 -18.71
CA LEU A 4 7.24 6.49 -17.69
C LEU A 4 7.45 5.10 -18.31
N VAL A 5 8.26 4.25 -17.66
CA VAL A 5 8.44 2.85 -18.06
C VAL A 5 7.84 1.97 -16.99
N THR A 6 6.66 1.39 -17.25
CA THR A 6 6.10 0.37 -16.35
C THR A 6 6.80 -0.96 -16.59
N GLY A 7 7.15 -1.67 -15.53
CA GLY A 7 8.06 -2.82 -15.65
C GLY A 7 9.52 -2.41 -15.91
N GLY A 8 9.89 -1.15 -15.57
CA GLY A 8 11.18 -0.57 -15.87
C GLY A 8 12.35 -1.16 -15.07
N GLY A 9 12.09 -1.83 -13.95
CA GLY A 9 13.07 -2.61 -13.19
C GLY A 9 13.25 -4.03 -13.68
N GLY A 10 12.40 -4.49 -14.61
CA GLY A 10 12.43 -5.83 -15.19
C GLY A 10 13.47 -6.02 -16.29
N PHE A 11 13.46 -7.18 -16.92
CA PHE A 11 14.41 -7.59 -17.95
C PHE A 11 14.46 -6.60 -19.13
N ILE A 12 13.37 -6.48 -19.90
CA ILE A 12 13.31 -5.58 -21.06
C ILE A 12 13.35 -4.12 -20.60
N GLY A 13 12.53 -3.78 -19.57
CA GLY A 13 12.37 -2.40 -19.12
C GLY A 13 13.67 -1.75 -18.65
N SER A 14 14.56 -2.50 -18.01
CA SER A 14 15.85 -1.97 -17.57
C SER A 14 16.76 -1.57 -18.73
N HIS A 15 16.77 -2.33 -19.84
CA HIS A 15 17.49 -1.94 -21.06
C HIS A 15 16.85 -0.75 -21.79
N VAL A 16 15.52 -0.66 -21.76
CA VAL A 16 14.80 0.52 -22.28
C VAL A 16 15.16 1.78 -21.49
N VAL A 17 15.25 1.68 -20.17
CA VAL A 17 15.72 2.80 -19.31
C VAL A 17 17.14 3.23 -19.69
N ASP A 18 18.07 2.28 -19.90
CA ASP A 18 19.42 2.58 -20.38
C ASP A 18 19.38 3.37 -21.70
N ARG A 19 18.63 2.87 -22.69
CA ARG A 19 18.53 3.51 -24.01
C ARG A 19 17.87 4.89 -23.98
N LEU A 20 16.91 5.11 -23.08
CA LEU A 20 16.33 6.45 -22.87
C LEU A 20 17.38 7.42 -22.32
N ILE A 21 18.18 7.00 -21.33
CA ILE A 21 19.28 7.81 -20.78
C ILE A 21 20.31 8.13 -21.85
N ASP A 22 20.76 7.14 -22.62
CA ASP A 22 21.75 7.31 -23.70
C ASP A 22 21.30 8.32 -24.74
N ARG A 23 19.99 8.43 -25.00
CA ARG A 23 19.39 9.40 -25.93
C ARG A 23 18.99 10.74 -25.29
N GLY A 24 19.35 10.97 -24.02
CA GLY A 24 19.05 12.21 -23.31
C GLY A 24 17.56 12.39 -22.96
N ILE A 25 16.78 11.31 -22.98
CA ILE A 25 15.37 11.27 -22.57
C ILE A 25 15.33 10.92 -21.08
N THR A 26 14.53 11.62 -20.30
CA THR A 26 14.43 11.39 -18.86
C THR A 26 13.49 10.22 -18.56
N PRO A 27 13.97 9.04 -18.16
CA PRO A 27 13.10 7.94 -17.78
C PRO A 27 12.57 8.13 -16.36
N ARG A 28 11.39 7.58 -16.12
CA ARG A 28 10.80 7.33 -14.82
C ARG A 28 10.40 5.86 -14.76
N ILE A 29 10.80 5.14 -13.72
CA ILE A 29 10.47 3.73 -13.54
C ILE A 29 9.20 3.60 -12.70
N PHE A 30 8.28 2.71 -13.12
CA PHE A 30 7.18 2.19 -12.30
C PHE A 30 7.24 0.67 -12.30
N ASP A 31 7.51 0.06 -11.13
CA ASP A 31 7.64 -1.39 -11.00
C ASP A 31 7.19 -1.86 -9.61
N LEU A 32 6.98 -3.15 -9.43
CA LEU A 32 6.63 -3.76 -8.13
C LEU A 32 7.74 -3.58 -7.08
N SER A 33 8.98 -3.43 -7.52
CA SER A 33 10.15 -3.23 -6.66
C SER A 33 11.10 -2.19 -7.26
N ALA A 34 12.05 -1.70 -6.46
CA ALA A 34 13.12 -0.87 -6.97
C ALA A 34 13.93 -1.62 -8.03
N SER A 35 14.37 -0.91 -9.08
CA SER A 35 15.20 -1.50 -10.13
C SER A 35 16.54 -1.97 -9.54
N PRO A 36 16.95 -3.22 -9.76
CA PRO A 36 18.28 -3.67 -9.35
C PRO A 36 19.41 -3.13 -10.26
N TYR A 37 19.05 -2.46 -11.36
CA TYR A 37 20.00 -1.99 -12.39
C TYR A 37 20.18 -0.48 -12.40
N HIS A 38 19.24 0.27 -11.83
CA HIS A 38 19.26 1.73 -11.81
C HIS A 38 19.09 2.23 -10.39
N SER A 39 20.02 3.07 -9.97
CA SER A 39 19.90 3.75 -8.68
C SER A 39 18.69 4.69 -8.69
N PRO A 40 17.82 4.68 -7.67
CA PRO A 40 16.75 5.69 -7.52
C PRO A 40 17.28 7.13 -7.45
N LEU A 41 18.58 7.31 -7.36
CA LEU A 41 19.25 8.61 -7.40
C LEU A 41 19.50 9.11 -8.82
N GLU A 42 19.60 8.19 -9.76
CA GLU A 42 19.85 8.46 -11.17
C GLU A 42 18.54 8.46 -11.95
N VAL A 43 17.62 7.54 -11.59
CA VAL A 43 16.34 7.38 -12.26
C VAL A 43 15.21 7.43 -11.21
N GLU A 44 14.29 8.38 -11.37
CA GLU A 44 13.11 8.49 -10.52
C GLU A 44 12.29 7.20 -10.60
N THR A 45 12.07 6.56 -9.44
CA THR A 45 11.40 5.25 -9.37
C THR A 45 10.20 5.31 -8.44
N PHE A 46 9.06 4.86 -8.95
CA PHE A 46 7.83 4.61 -8.19
C PHE A 46 7.64 3.10 -8.04
N THR A 47 7.44 2.64 -6.82
CA THR A 47 7.13 1.23 -6.55
C THR A 47 5.64 1.05 -6.36
N GLY A 48 5.04 0.12 -7.13
CA GLY A 48 3.62 -0.18 -7.08
C GLY A 48 3.16 -1.12 -8.17
N SER A 49 1.94 -1.63 -8.03
CA SER A 49 1.29 -2.46 -9.05
C SER A 49 0.56 -1.59 -10.08
N ILE A 50 0.55 -1.99 -11.34
CA ILE A 50 -0.30 -1.36 -12.38
C ILE A 50 -1.80 -1.61 -12.14
N THR A 51 -2.15 -2.48 -11.20
CA THR A 51 -3.53 -2.64 -10.73
C THR A 51 -3.93 -1.55 -9.73
N ASP A 52 -2.98 -0.77 -9.22
CA ASP A 52 -3.19 0.37 -8.33
C ASP A 52 -3.26 1.68 -9.12
N ALA A 53 -4.49 2.10 -9.42
CA ALA A 53 -4.76 3.31 -10.19
C ALA A 53 -4.21 4.59 -9.53
N ALA A 54 -4.22 4.67 -8.19
CA ALA A 54 -3.75 5.86 -7.48
C ALA A 54 -2.23 6.03 -7.60
N ASN A 55 -1.47 4.95 -7.48
CA ASN A 55 -0.02 4.97 -7.69
C ASN A 55 0.35 5.27 -9.15
N LEU A 56 -0.42 4.74 -10.10
CA LEU A 56 -0.25 5.08 -11.52
C LEU A 56 -0.45 6.56 -11.78
N ASP A 57 -1.50 7.18 -11.22
CA ASP A 57 -1.76 8.61 -11.37
C ASP A 57 -0.60 9.46 -10.84
N LEU A 58 0.00 9.07 -9.73
CA LEU A 58 1.17 9.76 -9.19
C LEU A 58 2.40 9.60 -10.08
N ALA A 59 2.67 8.38 -10.55
CA ALA A 59 3.80 8.09 -11.41
C ALA A 59 3.66 8.73 -12.80
N MET A 60 2.43 8.96 -13.27
CA MET A 60 2.12 9.50 -14.59
C MET A 60 2.25 11.03 -14.68
N ARG A 61 2.29 11.75 -13.54
CA ARG A 61 2.37 13.21 -13.51
C ARG A 61 3.58 13.73 -14.27
N ASP A 62 3.38 14.73 -15.11
CA ASP A 62 4.41 15.40 -15.92
C ASP A 62 5.17 14.45 -16.86
N CYS A 63 4.58 13.32 -17.23
CA CYS A 63 5.12 12.44 -18.25
C CYS A 63 4.56 12.80 -19.62
N ASP A 64 5.45 12.83 -20.63
CA ASP A 64 5.09 13.10 -22.02
C ASP A 64 4.63 11.82 -22.73
N ALA A 65 5.20 10.66 -22.34
CA ALA A 65 4.87 9.36 -22.90
C ALA A 65 4.98 8.25 -21.86
N VAL A 66 4.34 7.11 -22.14
CA VAL A 66 4.43 5.88 -21.35
C VAL A 66 4.90 4.73 -22.23
N ILE A 67 5.88 3.97 -21.75
CA ILE A 67 6.24 2.66 -22.30
C ILE A 67 5.73 1.60 -21.31
N HIS A 68 4.69 0.87 -21.73
CA HIS A 68 4.00 -0.10 -20.88
C HIS A 68 4.50 -1.52 -21.11
N LEU A 69 5.40 -2.00 -20.24
CA LEU A 69 6.03 -3.33 -20.30
C LEU A 69 5.66 -4.23 -19.11
N ALA A 70 5.03 -3.69 -18.07
CA ALA A 70 4.61 -4.45 -16.91
C ALA A 70 3.56 -5.50 -17.30
N ALA A 71 3.84 -6.78 -17.05
CA ALA A 71 2.95 -7.88 -17.37
C ALA A 71 3.37 -9.19 -16.66
N VAL A 72 2.44 -10.10 -16.44
CA VAL A 72 2.71 -11.51 -16.21
C VAL A 72 3.01 -12.14 -17.56
N ALA A 73 4.30 -12.26 -17.92
CA ALA A 73 4.77 -12.66 -19.26
C ALA A 73 5.19 -14.13 -19.35
N ASP A 74 5.35 -14.84 -18.23
CA ASP A 74 5.67 -16.26 -18.19
C ASP A 74 4.42 -17.10 -18.42
N VAL A 75 4.45 -17.94 -19.44
CA VAL A 75 3.32 -18.80 -19.83
C VAL A 75 2.95 -19.79 -18.73
N GLY A 76 3.94 -20.32 -18.00
CA GLY A 76 3.70 -21.23 -16.89
C GLY A 76 2.97 -20.52 -15.74
N HIS A 77 3.33 -19.28 -15.44
CA HIS A 77 2.64 -18.47 -14.44
C HIS A 77 1.22 -18.12 -14.87
N VAL A 78 1.01 -17.75 -16.14
CA VAL A 78 -0.34 -17.48 -16.67
C VAL A 78 -1.25 -18.72 -16.56
N LEU A 79 -0.71 -19.93 -16.81
CA LEU A 79 -1.46 -21.17 -16.67
C LEU A 79 -1.70 -21.56 -15.20
N ALA A 80 -0.76 -21.25 -14.32
CA ALA A 80 -0.87 -21.53 -12.89
C ALA A 80 -1.89 -20.60 -12.19
N ASP A 81 -1.93 -19.33 -12.59
CA ASP A 81 -2.86 -18.33 -12.06
C ASP A 81 -3.40 -17.43 -13.17
N PRO A 82 -4.42 -17.90 -13.92
CA PRO A 82 -4.99 -17.14 -15.03
C PRO A 82 -5.76 -15.89 -14.56
N VAL A 83 -6.28 -15.88 -13.34
CA VAL A 83 -7.00 -14.73 -12.78
C VAL A 83 -6.04 -13.58 -12.50
N LEU A 84 -4.91 -13.85 -11.85
CA LEU A 84 -3.86 -12.86 -11.65
C LEU A 84 -3.31 -12.36 -12.99
N ALA A 85 -3.13 -13.25 -13.97
CA ALA A 85 -2.66 -12.85 -15.30
C ALA A 85 -3.66 -11.92 -16.01
N GLU A 86 -4.97 -12.18 -15.90
CA GLU A 86 -6.02 -11.28 -16.41
C GLU A 86 -5.98 -9.93 -15.66
N GLU A 87 -5.97 -9.96 -14.35
CA GLU A 87 -5.95 -8.76 -13.53
C GLU A 87 -4.77 -7.85 -13.87
N VAL A 88 -3.56 -8.41 -13.99
CA VAL A 88 -2.36 -7.63 -14.31
C VAL A 88 -2.33 -7.22 -15.78
N ASN A 89 -2.48 -8.17 -16.71
CA ASN A 89 -2.24 -7.91 -18.13
C ASN A 89 -3.40 -7.15 -18.79
N THR A 90 -4.64 -7.39 -18.36
CA THR A 90 -5.85 -6.82 -18.97
C THR A 90 -6.33 -5.60 -18.18
N ARG A 91 -6.68 -5.80 -16.90
CA ARG A 91 -7.13 -4.73 -16.02
C ARG A 91 -6.01 -3.71 -15.76
N GLY A 92 -4.77 -4.16 -15.51
CA GLY A 92 -3.62 -3.29 -15.32
C GLY A 92 -3.34 -2.42 -16.54
N THR A 93 -3.43 -2.97 -17.77
CA THR A 93 -3.30 -2.19 -19.01
C THR A 93 -4.39 -1.12 -19.11
N LEU A 94 -5.65 -1.46 -18.78
CA LEU A 94 -6.74 -0.49 -18.75
C LEU A 94 -6.46 0.65 -17.76
N ASN A 95 -5.96 0.33 -16.57
CA ASN A 95 -5.59 1.35 -15.57
C ASN A 95 -4.47 2.28 -16.07
N VAL A 96 -3.48 1.74 -16.81
CA VAL A 96 -2.39 2.53 -17.42
C VAL A 96 -2.97 3.52 -18.45
N LEU A 97 -3.88 3.07 -19.33
CA LEU A 97 -4.52 3.92 -20.34
C LEU A 97 -5.39 5.00 -19.68
N GLU A 98 -6.17 4.65 -18.65
CA GLU A 98 -6.96 5.60 -17.86
C GLU A 98 -6.09 6.66 -17.17
N ALA A 99 -4.99 6.26 -16.55
CA ALA A 99 -4.07 7.18 -15.91
C ALA A 99 -3.37 8.09 -16.94
N ALA A 100 -3.03 7.56 -18.13
CA ALA A 100 -2.46 8.33 -19.23
C ALA A 100 -3.43 9.41 -19.73
N CYS A 101 -4.71 9.07 -19.91
CA CYS A 101 -5.75 10.04 -20.27
C CYS A 101 -5.89 11.14 -19.20
N ARG A 102 -5.99 10.77 -17.92
CA ARG A 102 -6.11 11.75 -16.83
C ARG A 102 -4.90 12.68 -16.75
N ALA A 103 -3.69 12.14 -16.94
CA ALA A 103 -2.44 12.90 -16.93
C ALA A 103 -2.19 13.67 -18.25
N LYS A 104 -3.01 13.47 -19.29
CA LYS A 104 -2.86 14.03 -20.63
C LYS A 104 -1.51 13.66 -21.27
N VAL A 105 -1.11 12.42 -21.09
CA VAL A 105 0.08 11.87 -21.74
C VAL A 105 -0.13 11.86 -23.26
N GLY A 106 0.87 12.28 -24.02
CA GLY A 106 0.78 12.36 -25.48
C GLY A 106 0.77 10.99 -26.17
N ARG A 107 1.41 9.96 -25.59
CA ARG A 107 1.50 8.64 -26.21
C ARG A 107 1.70 7.50 -25.22
N VAL A 108 1.08 6.35 -25.49
CA VAL A 108 1.32 5.07 -24.85
C VAL A 108 1.94 4.08 -25.84
N VAL A 109 3.14 3.57 -25.55
CA VAL A 109 3.76 2.46 -26.27
C VAL A 109 3.45 1.17 -25.51
N TYR A 110 2.72 0.26 -26.13
CA TYR A 110 2.25 -0.98 -25.54
C TYR A 110 3.09 -2.18 -25.98
N GLY A 111 3.72 -2.87 -25.03
CA GLY A 111 4.44 -4.13 -25.27
C GLY A 111 3.51 -5.33 -25.43
N SER A 112 3.31 -5.76 -26.66
CA SER A 112 2.59 -6.98 -27.04
C SER A 112 3.57 -8.11 -27.39
N THR A 113 3.16 -9.12 -28.14
CA THR A 113 3.94 -10.32 -28.43
C THR A 113 3.67 -10.85 -29.82
N THR A 114 4.69 -11.41 -30.49
CA THR A 114 4.51 -12.15 -31.75
C THR A 114 3.76 -13.48 -31.58
N TRP A 115 3.52 -13.92 -30.35
CA TRP A 115 2.68 -15.09 -30.08
C TRP A 115 1.22 -14.91 -30.51
N VAL A 116 0.79 -13.69 -30.80
CA VAL A 116 -0.53 -13.43 -31.41
C VAL A 116 -0.68 -14.15 -32.77
N TYR A 117 0.43 -14.45 -33.43
CA TYR A 117 0.45 -15.16 -34.71
C TYR A 117 0.50 -16.69 -34.59
N SER A 118 0.56 -17.26 -33.37
CA SER A 118 0.76 -18.73 -33.17
C SER A 118 -0.26 -19.58 -33.91
N ASP A 119 -1.50 -19.12 -33.94
CA ASP A 119 -2.63 -19.85 -34.54
C ASP A 119 -2.92 -19.43 -36.00
N CYS A 120 -2.12 -18.50 -36.58
CA CYS A 120 -2.24 -18.14 -37.99
C CYS A 120 -1.87 -19.31 -38.90
N PRO A 121 -2.57 -19.55 -40.02
CA PRO A 121 -2.19 -20.63 -40.97
C PRO A 121 -0.91 -20.30 -41.74
N GLU A 122 -0.60 -19.01 -41.98
CA GLU A 122 0.56 -18.55 -42.73
C GLU A 122 1.85 -18.86 -41.96
N GLN A 123 2.93 -19.22 -42.69
CA GLN A 123 4.28 -19.44 -42.13
C GLN A 123 5.06 -18.12 -42.00
N GLU A 124 4.84 -17.17 -42.94
CA GLU A 124 5.37 -15.83 -42.88
C GLU A 124 4.25 -14.88 -42.52
N VAL A 125 4.47 -14.04 -41.52
CA VAL A 125 3.49 -13.13 -40.96
C VAL A 125 4.05 -11.72 -40.79
N ASP A 126 3.16 -10.74 -40.95
CA ASP A 126 3.40 -9.33 -40.76
C ASP A 126 2.30 -8.68 -39.93
N GLU A 127 2.33 -7.37 -39.77
CA GLU A 127 1.35 -6.64 -38.96
C GLU A 127 -0.05 -6.57 -39.59
N GLU A 128 -0.17 -6.86 -40.90
CA GLU A 128 -1.47 -6.92 -41.61
C GLU A 128 -2.08 -8.33 -41.61
N THR A 129 -1.30 -9.33 -41.18
CA THR A 129 -1.77 -10.71 -41.12
C THR A 129 -2.96 -10.85 -40.16
N PRO A 130 -4.12 -11.36 -40.60
CA PRO A 130 -5.28 -11.53 -39.74
C PRO A 130 -4.99 -12.45 -38.55
N ILE A 131 -5.29 -11.98 -37.35
CA ILE A 131 -5.06 -12.73 -36.12
C ILE A 131 -6.34 -13.51 -35.78
N PRO A 132 -6.28 -14.86 -35.74
CA PRO A 132 -7.41 -15.67 -35.33
C PRO A 132 -7.68 -15.57 -33.82
N ALA A 133 -8.80 -16.11 -33.36
CA ALA A 133 -9.12 -16.19 -31.94
C ALA A 133 -8.01 -16.96 -31.20
N PRO A 134 -7.38 -16.40 -30.17
CA PRO A 134 -6.25 -17.02 -29.49
C PRO A 134 -6.68 -18.25 -28.69
N ARG A 135 -5.90 -19.32 -28.77
CA ARG A 135 -6.07 -20.53 -27.96
C ARG A 135 -5.28 -20.49 -26.66
N HIS A 136 -4.40 -19.52 -26.51
CA HIS A 136 -3.51 -19.39 -25.38
C HIS A 136 -3.92 -18.19 -24.51
N LEU A 137 -4.07 -18.39 -23.19
CA LEU A 137 -4.55 -17.33 -22.26
C LEU A 137 -3.63 -16.10 -22.25
N TYR A 138 -2.30 -16.30 -22.26
CA TYR A 138 -1.36 -15.18 -22.36
C TYR A 138 -1.61 -14.31 -23.60
N THR A 139 -1.75 -14.94 -24.74
CA THR A 139 -2.04 -14.26 -26.02
C THR A 139 -3.36 -13.51 -25.95
N ALA A 140 -4.40 -14.12 -25.34
CA ALA A 140 -5.69 -13.48 -25.16
C ALA A 140 -5.59 -12.18 -24.33
N THR A 141 -4.82 -12.20 -23.23
CA THR A 141 -4.62 -10.98 -22.42
C THR A 141 -3.85 -9.89 -23.17
N LYS A 142 -2.87 -10.26 -24.02
CA LYS A 142 -2.12 -9.31 -24.83
C LYS A 142 -2.97 -8.70 -25.95
N LEU A 143 -3.78 -9.49 -26.63
CA LEU A 143 -4.73 -8.98 -27.64
C LEU A 143 -5.82 -8.09 -27.04
N ALA A 144 -6.27 -8.35 -25.82
CA ALA A 144 -7.17 -7.45 -25.11
C ALA A 144 -6.51 -6.06 -24.92
N GLY A 145 -5.23 -6.03 -24.54
CA GLY A 145 -4.49 -4.77 -24.44
C GLY A 145 -4.34 -4.02 -25.76
N GLU A 146 -4.06 -4.72 -26.88
CA GLU A 146 -4.03 -4.11 -28.23
C GLU A 146 -5.40 -3.50 -28.57
N THR A 147 -6.49 -4.22 -28.28
CA THR A 147 -7.85 -3.74 -28.50
C THR A 147 -8.17 -2.51 -27.66
N TYR A 148 -7.73 -2.48 -26.40
CA TYR A 148 -7.90 -1.29 -25.55
C TYR A 148 -7.12 -0.10 -26.09
N CYS A 149 -5.88 -0.28 -26.53
CA CYS A 149 -5.09 0.80 -27.15
C CYS A 149 -5.84 1.42 -28.35
N SER A 150 -6.39 0.58 -29.25
CA SER A 150 -7.19 1.06 -30.37
C SER A 150 -8.44 1.81 -29.93
N GLY A 151 -9.20 1.27 -28.96
CA GLY A 151 -10.40 1.92 -28.44
C GLY A 151 -10.11 3.27 -27.77
N TYR A 152 -9.01 3.37 -27.01
CA TYR A 152 -8.62 4.62 -26.37
C TYR A 152 -8.12 5.67 -27.37
N ALA A 153 -7.47 5.25 -28.46
CA ALA A 153 -7.10 6.16 -29.54
C ALA A 153 -8.34 6.74 -30.24
N GLU A 154 -9.36 5.91 -30.48
CA GLU A 154 -10.59 6.34 -31.16
C GLU A 154 -11.51 7.20 -30.26
N LEU A 155 -11.68 6.81 -29.00
CA LEU A 155 -12.69 7.41 -28.10
C LEU A 155 -12.17 8.56 -27.24
N TYR A 156 -10.86 8.55 -26.92
CA TYR A 156 -10.26 9.50 -25.96
C TYR A 156 -9.07 10.27 -26.55
N ASP A 157 -8.79 10.13 -27.85
CA ASP A 157 -7.68 10.81 -28.55
C ASP A 157 -6.31 10.53 -27.90
N LEU A 158 -6.15 9.35 -27.28
CA LEU A 158 -4.89 8.90 -26.68
C LEU A 158 -4.08 8.14 -27.73
N GLU A 159 -3.05 8.77 -28.29
CA GLU A 159 -2.18 8.09 -29.25
C GLU A 159 -1.53 6.85 -28.64
N SER A 160 -1.56 5.75 -29.37
CA SER A 160 -0.91 4.50 -28.95
C SER A 160 -0.05 3.90 -30.07
N THR A 161 1.00 3.20 -29.68
CA THR A 161 1.85 2.38 -30.54
C THR A 161 1.91 0.98 -29.98
N VAL A 162 1.58 -0.03 -30.76
CA VAL A 162 1.63 -1.44 -30.36
C VAL A 162 2.91 -2.07 -30.88
N LEU A 163 3.66 -2.74 -30.01
CA LEU A 163 4.90 -3.44 -30.36
C LEU A 163 4.77 -4.93 -30.05
N ARG A 164 4.83 -5.78 -31.09
CA ARG A 164 4.80 -7.24 -30.97
C ARG A 164 6.20 -7.78 -30.91
N PHE A 165 6.65 -8.16 -29.71
CA PHE A 165 8.02 -8.62 -29.48
C PHE A 165 8.22 -10.07 -29.87
N GLY A 166 9.34 -10.37 -30.55
CA GLY A 166 9.93 -11.70 -30.61
C GLY A 166 10.35 -12.18 -29.22
N ILE A 167 10.94 -13.36 -29.11
CA ILE A 167 11.40 -13.91 -27.82
C ILE A 167 12.69 -13.20 -27.39
N PRO A 168 12.66 -12.34 -26.35
CA PRO A 168 13.85 -11.60 -25.96
C PRO A 168 14.82 -12.48 -25.17
N TYR A 169 16.12 -12.30 -25.43
CA TYR A 169 17.22 -12.94 -24.70
C TYR A 169 18.41 -11.97 -24.55
N GLY A 170 19.30 -12.26 -23.62
CA GLY A 170 20.47 -11.41 -23.37
C GLY A 170 20.69 -11.11 -21.90
N PRO A 171 21.59 -10.16 -21.56
CA PRO A 171 21.87 -9.73 -20.19
C PRO A 171 20.60 -9.40 -19.40
N ARG A 172 20.57 -9.71 -18.11
CA ARG A 172 19.42 -9.50 -17.22
C ARG A 172 18.20 -10.39 -17.54
N ALA A 173 18.32 -11.36 -18.48
CA ALA A 173 17.24 -12.28 -18.81
C ALA A 173 16.88 -13.19 -17.63
N ARG A 174 15.60 -13.59 -17.56
CA ARG A 174 15.09 -14.53 -16.54
C ARG A 174 15.69 -15.92 -16.72
N ALA A 175 15.90 -16.68 -15.63
CA ALA A 175 16.39 -18.05 -15.66
C ALA A 175 15.48 -19.02 -16.44
N ALA A 176 14.18 -18.72 -16.53
CA ALA A 176 13.20 -19.55 -17.23
C ALA A 176 13.35 -19.55 -18.76
N GLY A 177 14.01 -18.56 -19.36
CA GLY A 177 14.26 -18.50 -20.80
C GLY A 177 15.17 -19.64 -21.29
N VAL A 178 14.91 -20.20 -22.49
CA VAL A 178 15.66 -21.37 -22.99
C VAL A 178 17.17 -21.10 -23.12
N VAL A 179 17.57 -19.94 -23.65
CA VAL A 179 18.98 -19.52 -23.75
C VAL A 179 19.62 -19.44 -22.37
N ALA A 180 18.89 -18.82 -21.42
CA ALA A 180 19.34 -18.70 -20.05
C ALA A 180 19.48 -20.06 -19.36
N LYS A 181 18.46 -20.90 -19.48
CA LYS A 181 18.46 -22.26 -18.92
C LYS A 181 19.60 -23.13 -19.46
N PHE A 182 19.85 -23.09 -20.77
CA PHE A 182 20.95 -23.85 -21.36
C PHE A 182 22.31 -23.31 -20.91
N THR A 183 22.45 -21.99 -20.79
CA THR A 183 23.67 -21.38 -20.27
C THR A 183 23.94 -21.78 -18.82
N ASP A 184 22.91 -21.75 -17.95
CA ASP A 184 23.03 -22.15 -16.55
C ASP A 184 23.43 -23.63 -16.42
N LEU A 185 22.75 -24.53 -17.17
CA LEU A 185 23.10 -25.97 -17.22
C LEU A 185 24.52 -26.20 -17.67
N ALA A 186 24.97 -25.48 -18.71
CA ALA A 186 26.32 -25.57 -19.22
C ALA A 186 27.37 -25.15 -18.18
N PHE A 187 27.14 -24.04 -17.45
CA PHE A 187 28.03 -23.62 -16.36
C PHE A 187 28.04 -24.57 -15.16
N GLU A 188 26.93 -25.29 -14.92
CA GLU A 188 26.85 -26.34 -13.91
C GLU A 188 27.48 -27.66 -14.36
N GLY A 189 27.99 -27.78 -15.61
CA GLY A 189 28.52 -29.01 -16.18
C GLY A 189 27.47 -30.10 -16.40
N LYS A 190 26.20 -29.71 -16.55
CA LYS A 190 25.07 -30.60 -16.80
C LYS A 190 24.74 -30.65 -18.29
N ALA A 191 24.10 -31.75 -18.72
CA ALA A 191 23.65 -31.90 -20.10
C ALA A 191 22.53 -30.91 -20.45
N LEU A 192 22.58 -30.38 -21.68
CA LEU A 192 21.53 -29.53 -22.25
C LEU A 192 20.40 -30.42 -22.77
N THR A 193 19.26 -30.41 -22.05
CA THR A 193 18.13 -31.30 -22.36
C THR A 193 17.18 -30.68 -23.37
N ILE A 194 17.08 -31.28 -24.57
CA ILE A 194 16.19 -30.87 -25.67
C ILE A 194 14.98 -31.79 -25.72
N ALA A 195 13.78 -31.23 -25.74
CA ALA A 195 12.56 -31.99 -25.94
C ALA A 195 12.34 -32.30 -27.44
N GLY A 196 12.12 -33.56 -27.79
CA GLY A 196 12.03 -33.98 -29.19
C GLY A 196 13.38 -33.99 -29.92
N ASP A 197 13.34 -33.75 -31.21
CA ASP A 197 14.54 -33.71 -32.10
C ASP A 197 15.22 -32.32 -32.12
N GLY A 198 14.62 -31.30 -31.46
CA GLY A 198 15.14 -29.94 -31.45
C GLY A 198 14.89 -29.14 -32.72
N SER A 199 14.12 -29.66 -33.69
CA SER A 199 13.82 -28.98 -34.96
C SER A 199 12.83 -27.82 -34.84
N THR A 200 12.16 -27.69 -33.70
CA THR A 200 11.21 -26.60 -33.45
C THR A 200 11.93 -25.26 -33.52
N THR A 201 11.38 -24.34 -34.30
CA THR A 201 11.99 -23.02 -34.56
C THR A 201 11.36 -21.92 -33.71
N ARG A 202 12.12 -20.87 -33.46
CA ARG A 202 11.66 -19.66 -32.77
C ARG A 202 12.40 -18.43 -33.33
N SER A 203 11.72 -17.28 -33.27
CA SER A 203 12.32 -16.00 -33.61
C SER A 203 12.75 -15.28 -32.34
N PHE A 204 14.06 -15.27 -32.09
CA PHE A 204 14.68 -14.61 -30.94
C PHE A 204 15.12 -13.19 -31.29
N ILE A 205 15.11 -12.31 -30.28
CA ILE A 205 15.62 -10.95 -30.42
C ILE A 205 16.59 -10.63 -29.27
N TYR A 206 17.76 -10.08 -29.61
CA TYR A 206 18.67 -9.62 -28.56
C TYR A 206 18.08 -8.41 -27.83
N VAL A 207 18.14 -8.40 -26.50
CA VAL A 207 17.37 -7.46 -25.67
C VAL A 207 17.75 -6.01 -25.90
N GLU A 208 19.01 -5.72 -26.23
CA GLU A 208 19.45 -4.35 -26.49
C GLU A 208 18.88 -3.84 -27.82
N ASP A 209 18.85 -4.67 -28.87
CA ASP A 209 18.22 -4.32 -30.16
C ASP A 209 16.69 -4.09 -29.95
N LEU A 210 16.05 -4.92 -29.13
CA LEU A 210 14.65 -4.74 -28.78
C LEU A 210 14.44 -3.39 -28.05
N ALA A 211 15.30 -3.04 -27.10
CA ALA A 211 15.21 -1.78 -26.37
C ALA A 211 15.39 -0.57 -27.29
N ASP A 212 16.30 -0.68 -28.29
CA ASP A 212 16.47 0.35 -29.32
C ASP A 212 15.21 0.53 -30.18
N GLY A 213 14.55 -0.56 -30.57
CA GLY A 213 13.28 -0.52 -31.31
C GLY A 213 12.13 0.07 -30.49
N ILE A 214 12.05 -0.29 -29.21
CA ILE A 214 11.05 0.29 -28.29
C ILE A 214 11.24 1.81 -28.16
N VAL A 215 12.47 2.28 -27.99
CA VAL A 215 12.72 3.73 -27.88
C VAL A 215 12.54 4.44 -29.23
N ALA A 216 12.87 3.79 -30.37
CA ALA A 216 12.61 4.32 -31.69
C ALA A 216 11.10 4.56 -31.95
N SER A 217 10.23 3.72 -31.36
CA SER A 217 8.77 3.86 -31.50
C SER A 217 8.15 5.08 -30.77
N LEU A 218 8.95 5.86 -30.07
CA LEU A 218 8.53 7.18 -29.55
C LEU A 218 8.49 8.26 -30.65
N ALA A 219 9.02 7.97 -31.85
CA ALA A 219 8.98 8.88 -32.99
C ALA A 219 7.53 9.20 -33.39
N PRO A 220 7.26 10.42 -33.89
CA PRO A 220 5.89 10.85 -34.27
C PRO A 220 5.24 9.90 -35.30
N GLU A 221 6.04 9.32 -36.20
CA GLU A 221 5.58 8.42 -37.26
C GLU A 221 4.96 7.12 -36.74
N ALA A 222 5.30 6.75 -35.51
CA ALA A 222 4.80 5.53 -34.85
C ALA A 222 3.40 5.68 -34.24
N ALA A 223 2.81 6.89 -34.25
CA ALA A 223 1.48 7.13 -33.71
C ALA A 223 0.41 6.31 -34.43
N GLY A 224 -0.41 5.58 -33.68
CA GLY A 224 -1.50 4.75 -34.22
C GLY A 224 -1.01 3.52 -35.01
N ARG A 225 0.25 3.12 -34.86
CA ARG A 225 0.87 2.02 -35.60
C ARG A 225 1.11 0.79 -34.74
N THR A 226 1.16 -0.36 -35.43
CA THR A 226 1.62 -1.63 -34.88
C THR A 226 2.92 -2.02 -35.58
N TYR A 227 3.94 -2.47 -34.82
CA TYR A 227 5.20 -2.95 -35.34
C TYR A 227 5.56 -4.29 -34.74
N ASN A 228 6.13 -5.17 -35.58
CA ASN A 228 6.84 -6.34 -35.12
C ASN A 228 8.28 -5.93 -34.80
N LEU A 229 8.77 -6.36 -33.62
CA LEU A 229 10.18 -6.22 -33.23
C LEU A 229 10.73 -7.60 -32.91
N SER A 230 11.31 -8.26 -33.87
CA SER A 230 11.86 -9.61 -33.81
C SER A 230 13.28 -9.67 -34.38
N GLY A 231 14.05 -10.69 -34.07
CA GLY A 231 15.32 -10.93 -34.77
C GLY A 231 15.06 -11.42 -36.21
N ASP A 232 16.01 -11.19 -37.07
CA ASP A 232 15.93 -11.57 -38.48
C ASP A 232 16.18 -13.07 -38.71
N GLU A 233 16.67 -13.79 -37.70
CA GLU A 233 17.04 -15.20 -37.78
C GLU A 233 15.91 -16.06 -37.13
N VAL A 234 15.53 -17.13 -37.84
CA VAL A 234 14.67 -18.20 -37.29
C VAL A 234 15.59 -19.32 -36.82
N VAL A 235 15.61 -19.57 -35.50
CA VAL A 235 16.60 -20.44 -34.86
C VAL A 235 15.90 -21.68 -34.28
N THR A 236 16.48 -22.87 -34.46
CA THR A 236 16.02 -24.11 -33.89
C THR A 236 16.43 -24.26 -32.42
N ILE A 237 15.70 -25.07 -31.64
CA ILE A 237 16.10 -25.36 -30.25
C ILE A 237 17.46 -26.07 -30.18
N LEU A 238 17.76 -26.89 -31.19
CA LEU A 238 19.08 -27.53 -31.32
C LEU A 238 20.19 -26.49 -31.52
N GLU A 239 20.01 -25.55 -32.48
CA GLU A 239 20.98 -24.47 -32.70
C GLU A 239 21.22 -23.62 -31.45
N ILE A 240 20.20 -23.39 -30.60
CA ILE A 240 20.42 -22.69 -29.33
C ILE A 240 21.42 -23.47 -28.47
N ALA A 241 21.19 -24.78 -28.30
CA ALA A 241 22.08 -25.62 -27.50
C ALA A 241 23.50 -25.66 -28.06
N GLU A 242 23.66 -25.79 -29.41
CA GLU A 242 24.94 -25.76 -30.08
C GLU A 242 25.69 -24.43 -29.88
N ARG A 243 24.99 -23.27 -29.97
CA ARG A 243 25.60 -21.96 -29.73
C ARG A 243 26.01 -21.76 -28.27
N VAL A 244 25.25 -22.27 -27.31
CA VAL A 244 25.67 -22.27 -25.90
C VAL A 244 26.89 -23.17 -25.72
N GLN A 245 26.89 -24.40 -26.29
CA GLN A 245 28.01 -25.35 -26.23
C GLN A 245 29.30 -24.78 -26.85
N GLU A 246 29.22 -24.06 -27.98
CA GLU A 246 30.38 -23.37 -28.60
C GLU A 246 31.06 -22.38 -27.62
N ASN A 247 30.33 -21.79 -26.71
CA ASN A 247 30.84 -20.78 -25.77
C ASN A 247 31.17 -21.31 -24.37
N VAL A 248 30.73 -22.56 -24.03
CA VAL A 248 30.98 -23.23 -22.74
C VAL A 248 31.37 -24.68 -23.01
N GLU A 249 32.67 -24.94 -23.08
CA GLU A 249 33.32 -26.16 -23.67
C GLU A 249 33.00 -27.51 -22.98
N THR A 250 32.13 -27.59 -21.97
CA THR A 250 32.03 -28.76 -21.08
C THR A 250 30.63 -29.40 -20.96
N CYS A 251 29.69 -29.11 -21.87
CA CYS A 251 28.34 -29.65 -21.77
C CYS A 251 27.99 -30.60 -22.92
N GLU A 252 27.22 -31.68 -22.63
CA GLU A 252 26.66 -32.60 -23.60
C GLU A 252 25.20 -32.18 -23.93
N ILE A 253 24.75 -32.55 -25.15
CA ILE A 253 23.35 -32.34 -25.57
C ILE A 253 22.62 -33.68 -25.47
N GLU A 254 21.52 -33.71 -24.71
CA GLU A 254 20.67 -34.88 -24.53
C GLU A 254 19.25 -34.62 -25.04
N HIS A 255 18.64 -35.59 -25.72
CA HIS A 255 17.26 -35.54 -26.19
C HIS A 255 16.31 -36.21 -25.22
N THR A 256 15.19 -35.54 -24.92
CA THR A 256 14.10 -36.09 -24.10
C THR A 256 12.80 -36.23 -24.94
N PRO A 257 11.80 -36.98 -24.48
CA PRO A 257 10.54 -37.06 -25.21
C PRO A 257 9.91 -35.69 -25.52
N PRO A 258 9.25 -35.54 -26.69
CA PRO A 258 8.65 -34.28 -27.10
C PRO A 258 7.58 -33.80 -26.11
N ARG A 259 7.42 -32.49 -25.96
CA ARG A 259 6.41 -31.90 -25.08
C ARG A 259 5.08 -31.80 -25.80
N PRO A 260 3.94 -32.22 -25.18
CA PRO A 260 2.63 -31.96 -25.72
C PRO A 260 2.37 -30.44 -25.88
N GLY A 261 1.83 -30.06 -27.06
CA GLY A 261 1.43 -28.66 -27.29
C GLY A 261 2.54 -27.74 -27.81
N ASP A 262 3.70 -28.29 -28.20
CA ASP A 262 4.72 -27.49 -28.90
C ASP A 262 4.25 -27.16 -30.32
N PHE A 263 4.39 -25.93 -30.78
CA PHE A 263 3.92 -25.47 -32.09
C PHE A 263 5.12 -25.03 -32.96
N PRO A 264 5.00 -25.17 -34.31
CA PRO A 264 6.05 -24.70 -35.22
C PRO A 264 6.18 -23.18 -35.11
N GLY A 265 7.42 -22.68 -35.20
CA GLY A 265 7.70 -21.25 -35.20
C GLY A 265 7.20 -20.58 -36.49
N LYS A 266 7.13 -19.26 -36.45
CA LYS A 266 6.76 -18.40 -37.58
C LYS A 266 7.93 -17.53 -38.00
N SER A 267 8.01 -17.18 -39.28
CA SER A 267 8.86 -16.11 -39.80
C SER A 267 8.11 -14.79 -39.60
N ILE A 268 8.73 -13.87 -38.89
CA ILE A 268 8.11 -12.58 -38.51
C ILE A 268 8.78 -11.47 -39.34
N SER A 269 7.98 -10.76 -40.13
CA SER A 269 8.50 -9.62 -40.90
C SER A 269 8.67 -8.38 -40.02
N ASN A 270 9.85 -7.71 -40.15
CA ASN A 270 10.15 -6.44 -39.49
C ASN A 270 10.21 -5.28 -40.52
N GLU A 271 9.76 -5.49 -41.78
CA GLU A 271 9.90 -4.52 -42.87
C GLU A 271 9.25 -3.17 -42.53
N ARG A 272 8.13 -3.17 -41.84
CA ARG A 272 7.44 -1.94 -41.38
C ARG A 272 8.32 -1.14 -40.43
N ALA A 273 8.89 -1.78 -39.39
CA ALA A 273 9.78 -1.12 -38.46
C ALA A 273 11.03 -0.56 -39.15
N LEU A 274 11.61 -1.31 -40.11
CA LEU A 274 12.73 -0.84 -40.88
C LEU A 274 12.38 0.38 -41.74
N LYS A 275 11.24 0.35 -42.43
CA LYS A 275 10.84 1.40 -43.38
C LYS A 275 10.41 2.68 -42.67
N GLU A 276 9.65 2.58 -41.59
CA GLU A 276 9.02 3.72 -40.91
C GLU A 276 9.86 4.27 -39.74
N LEU A 277 10.59 3.39 -39.01
CA LEU A 277 11.40 3.78 -37.85
C LEU A 277 12.90 3.73 -38.11
N GLY A 278 13.34 3.20 -39.28
CA GLY A 278 14.74 2.95 -39.57
C GLY A 278 15.36 1.89 -38.64
N TRP A 279 14.53 1.09 -37.97
CA TRP A 279 15.00 0.09 -37.02
C TRP A 279 15.10 -1.30 -37.65
N LYS A 280 16.18 -1.98 -37.30
CA LYS A 280 16.39 -3.42 -37.57
C LYS A 280 17.16 -4.06 -36.41
N ALA A 281 17.02 -5.35 -36.23
CA ALA A 281 17.88 -6.11 -35.33
C ALA A 281 19.30 -6.19 -35.89
N GLU A 282 20.28 -5.70 -35.15
CA GLU A 282 21.69 -5.65 -35.61
C GLU A 282 22.52 -6.81 -35.08
N THR A 283 22.13 -7.41 -33.95
CA THR A 283 22.86 -8.48 -33.27
C THR A 283 22.41 -9.84 -33.78
N SER A 284 23.28 -10.58 -34.48
CA SER A 284 23.02 -11.97 -34.89
C SER A 284 22.81 -12.87 -33.66
N PHE A 285 22.05 -13.96 -33.82
CA PHE A 285 21.78 -14.87 -32.70
C PHE A 285 23.08 -15.43 -32.10
N LYS A 286 24.05 -15.81 -32.94
CA LYS A 286 25.37 -16.28 -32.51
C LYS A 286 26.09 -15.25 -31.63
N GLU A 287 26.15 -14.00 -32.07
CA GLU A 287 26.82 -12.93 -31.33
C GLU A 287 26.09 -12.59 -30.03
N GLY A 288 24.75 -12.58 -30.04
CA GLY A 288 23.95 -12.34 -28.83
C GLY A 288 24.15 -13.43 -27.78
N VAL A 289 24.21 -14.70 -28.16
CA VAL A 289 24.52 -15.80 -27.23
C VAL A 289 25.91 -15.65 -26.64
N ARG A 290 26.91 -15.30 -27.47
CA ARG A 290 28.29 -15.04 -27.00
C ARG A 290 28.32 -13.93 -25.94
N LYS A 291 27.71 -12.78 -26.25
CA LYS A 291 27.61 -11.64 -25.31
C LYS A 291 26.90 -12.04 -24.01
N TYR A 292 25.83 -12.84 -24.11
CA TYR A 292 25.09 -13.31 -22.95
C TYR A 292 25.92 -14.24 -22.06
N VAL A 293 26.64 -15.22 -22.66
CA VAL A 293 27.49 -16.15 -21.91
C VAL A 293 28.64 -15.37 -21.22
N GLU A 294 29.23 -14.39 -21.89
CA GLU A 294 30.25 -13.53 -21.30
C GLU A 294 29.72 -12.72 -20.13
N TRP A 295 28.50 -12.17 -20.25
CA TRP A 295 27.86 -11.47 -19.18
C TRP A 295 27.60 -12.38 -17.96
N VAL A 296 27.08 -13.59 -18.16
CA VAL A 296 26.88 -14.58 -17.09
C VAL A 296 28.19 -14.94 -16.41
N ARG A 297 29.30 -15.11 -17.20
CA ARG A 297 30.62 -15.42 -16.65
C ARG A 297 31.19 -14.31 -15.76
N GLY A 298 30.84 -13.06 -16.04
CA GLY A 298 31.30 -11.86 -15.31
C GLY A 298 30.39 -11.39 -14.20
N THR A 299 29.19 -11.99 -14.02
CA THR A 299 28.16 -11.42 -13.15
C THR A 299 27.49 -12.50 -12.31
N THR A 300 27.26 -12.24 -11.03
CA THR A 300 26.29 -13.02 -10.23
C THR A 300 24.88 -12.60 -10.65
N ARG A 301 24.14 -13.52 -11.28
CA ARG A 301 22.80 -13.26 -11.78
C ARG A 301 21.80 -13.06 -10.63
N PRO A 302 21.01 -11.99 -10.61
CA PRO A 302 19.93 -11.85 -9.65
C PRO A 302 18.83 -12.92 -9.89
N PRO A 303 18.16 -13.43 -8.83
CA PRO A 303 17.08 -14.40 -8.96
C PRO A 303 15.87 -13.79 -9.69
N ASP A 304 15.12 -14.64 -10.40
CA ASP A 304 13.90 -14.22 -11.10
C ASP A 304 12.84 -13.73 -10.13
N PRO A 305 12.21 -12.58 -10.36
CA PRO A 305 11.03 -12.18 -9.61
C PRO A 305 9.89 -13.16 -9.92
N VAL A 306 9.34 -13.80 -8.89
CA VAL A 306 8.22 -14.74 -9.03
C VAL A 306 6.92 -13.93 -9.03
N PRO A 307 6.16 -13.87 -10.14
CA PRO A 307 4.86 -13.23 -10.16
C PRO A 307 3.89 -14.00 -9.23
N GLY A 308 3.22 -13.28 -8.33
CA GLY A 308 2.16 -13.84 -7.49
C GLY A 308 2.59 -14.69 -6.30
N LYS A 309 3.90 -14.90 -6.07
CA LYS A 309 4.38 -15.25 -4.73
C LYS A 309 4.95 -13.99 -4.10
N THR A 310 4.31 -13.49 -3.07
CA THR A 310 5.04 -12.87 -1.96
C THR A 310 6.31 -13.68 -1.75
N PRO A 311 7.50 -13.07 -1.63
CA PRO A 311 8.72 -13.83 -1.39
C PRO A 311 8.44 -14.81 -0.26
N SER A 312 8.52 -16.11 -0.57
CA SER A 312 8.45 -17.11 0.48
C SER A 312 9.67 -16.86 1.36
N MET A 313 9.48 -16.91 2.65
CA MET A 313 10.44 -16.60 3.72
C MET A 313 11.81 -17.33 3.66
N ASN A 314 12.11 -18.06 2.59
CA ASN A 314 13.35 -18.81 2.43
C ASN A 314 14.29 -18.25 1.35
N GLY A 315 14.08 -17.01 0.86
CA GLY A 315 14.91 -16.36 -0.16
C GLY A 315 15.78 -15.21 0.36
N ASN A 316 16.14 -15.21 1.63
CA ASN A 316 16.75 -14.08 2.34
C ASN A 316 18.21 -13.73 2.01
N GLU A 317 18.86 -14.45 1.12
CA GLU A 317 20.28 -14.13 0.83
C GLU A 317 20.52 -13.05 -0.20
N HIS A 318 19.48 -12.60 -0.95
CA HIS A 318 19.65 -11.73 -2.12
C HIS A 318 18.95 -10.35 -2.04
N ALA A 319 18.03 -10.14 -1.12
CA ALA A 319 17.54 -8.78 -0.76
C ALA A 319 18.66 -7.93 -0.10
N ALA A 320 19.63 -8.60 0.52
CA ALA A 320 20.83 -7.98 1.08
C ALA A 320 21.71 -7.28 0.01
N GLY A 321 21.76 -7.78 -1.22
CA GLY A 321 22.60 -7.20 -2.29
C GLY A 321 22.08 -5.87 -2.84
N ALA A 322 20.78 -5.71 -3.02
CA ALA A 322 20.19 -4.45 -3.49
C ALA A 322 20.10 -3.39 -2.37
N LEU A 323 19.95 -3.83 -1.12
CA LEU A 323 20.07 -3.01 0.08
C LEU A 323 21.51 -2.51 0.30
N LEU A 324 22.51 -3.26 -0.17
CA LEU A 324 23.93 -2.91 -0.06
C LEU A 324 24.36 -1.78 -1.00
N ALA A 325 23.65 -1.43 -2.04
CA ALA A 325 23.96 -0.24 -2.87
C ALA A 325 23.63 1.09 -2.15
N GLY A 326 22.72 1.10 -1.18
CA GLY A 326 22.59 2.15 -0.15
C GLY A 326 23.62 2.01 0.97
N ALA A 327 24.21 0.83 1.10
CA ALA A 327 25.11 0.39 2.15
C ALA A 327 26.57 0.79 1.93
N SER A 328 26.94 1.50 0.87
CA SER A 328 28.31 2.05 0.72
C SER A 328 28.74 2.98 1.87
N ARG A 329 27.83 3.31 2.80
CA ARG A 329 28.10 3.94 4.10
C ARG A 329 28.38 2.95 5.23
N PHE A 330 28.07 1.65 5.05
CA PHE A 330 28.08 0.63 6.09
C PHE A 330 29.02 -0.56 5.77
N GLU A 331 29.93 -0.36 4.78
CA GLU A 331 30.89 -1.40 4.34
C GLU A 331 31.81 -1.92 5.45
N GLU A 332 31.85 -1.27 6.62
CA GLU A 332 32.69 -1.67 7.76
C GLU A 332 31.93 -2.09 9.03
N ARG A 333 30.59 -1.90 9.12
CA ARG A 333 29.82 -2.24 10.34
C ARG A 333 28.33 -2.50 10.09
N ASP A 334 27.71 -3.31 10.94
CA ASP A 334 26.27 -3.56 10.94
C ASP A 334 25.47 -2.27 11.15
N PRO A 335 24.45 -1.98 10.32
CA PRO A 335 23.62 -0.78 10.50
C PRO A 335 22.80 -0.85 11.80
N LYS A 336 22.70 0.28 12.50
CA LYS A 336 21.95 0.40 13.74
C LYS A 336 20.69 1.25 13.53
N VAL A 337 19.53 0.69 13.86
CA VAL A 337 18.24 1.37 13.80
C VAL A 337 17.67 1.54 15.20
N LEU A 338 17.27 2.77 15.54
CA LEU A 338 16.59 3.05 16.80
C LEU A 338 15.12 3.38 16.53
N VAL A 339 14.22 2.55 17.04
CA VAL A 339 12.77 2.80 16.97
C VAL A 339 12.32 3.41 18.29
N LEU A 340 11.76 4.61 18.24
CA LEU A 340 11.28 5.34 19.40
C LEU A 340 9.76 5.31 19.49
N THR A 341 9.26 4.72 20.57
CA THR A 341 7.83 4.60 20.87
C THR A 341 7.42 5.35 22.15
N ALA A 342 6.16 5.21 22.55
CA ALA A 342 5.65 5.66 23.84
C ALA A 342 4.63 4.65 24.38
N ASP A 343 4.72 4.28 25.64
CA ASP A 343 3.83 3.34 26.31
C ASP A 343 2.47 3.96 26.70
N ILE A 344 1.82 4.56 25.71
CA ILE A 344 0.47 5.17 25.84
C ILE A 344 -0.56 4.30 25.09
N GLY A 345 -0.41 2.98 25.16
CA GLY A 345 -1.27 2.00 24.50
C GLY A 345 -0.61 1.25 23.36
N GLU A 346 -1.23 0.15 22.97
CA GLU A 346 -0.73 -0.75 21.91
C GLU A 346 -0.63 -0.06 20.53
N GLY A 347 -1.36 1.04 20.31
CA GLY A 347 -1.33 1.78 19.05
C GLY A 347 0.03 2.35 18.65
N HIS A 348 1.00 2.43 19.55
CA HIS A 348 2.36 2.92 19.29
C HIS A 348 3.43 1.85 19.51
N ASP A 349 3.24 0.98 20.52
CA ASP A 349 4.20 -0.07 20.87
C ASP A 349 4.15 -1.26 19.91
N LEU A 350 2.96 -1.69 19.49
CA LEU A 350 2.81 -2.77 18.52
C LEU A 350 3.44 -2.43 17.18
N PRO A 351 3.17 -1.26 16.57
CA PRO A 351 3.87 -0.83 15.36
C PRO A 351 5.39 -0.82 15.49
N ALA A 352 5.92 -0.37 16.63
CA ALA A 352 7.37 -0.36 16.85
C ALA A 352 7.97 -1.77 16.85
N ARG A 353 7.29 -2.74 17.48
CA ARG A 353 7.70 -4.15 17.49
C ARG A 353 7.63 -4.80 16.11
N ILE A 354 6.60 -4.48 15.34
CA ILE A 354 6.44 -4.99 13.98
C ILE A 354 7.52 -4.41 13.07
N ILE A 355 7.75 -3.09 13.10
CA ILE A 355 8.82 -2.44 12.32
C ILE A 355 10.18 -3.06 12.67
N LYS A 356 10.45 -3.34 13.95
CA LYS A 356 11.66 -4.04 14.35
C LYS A 356 11.76 -5.43 13.73
N ALA A 357 10.70 -6.23 13.83
CA ALA A 357 10.66 -7.58 13.26
C ALA A 357 10.84 -7.57 11.74
N ASP A 358 10.14 -6.67 11.04
CA ASP A 358 10.28 -6.49 9.60
C ASP A 358 11.72 -6.11 9.20
N ILE A 359 12.38 -5.20 9.97
CA ILE A 359 13.77 -4.81 9.68
C ILE A 359 14.74 -5.96 9.94
N GLU A 360 14.59 -6.69 11.04
CA GLU A 360 15.45 -7.83 11.37
C GLU A 360 15.27 -8.99 10.40
N GLU A 361 14.08 -9.15 9.83
CA GLU A 361 13.78 -10.13 8.78
C GLU A 361 14.35 -9.71 7.42
N GLU A 362 14.08 -8.46 6.97
CA GLU A 362 14.49 -7.98 5.65
C GLU A 362 15.98 -7.61 5.60
N ILE A 363 16.59 -7.23 6.73
CA ILE A 363 18.00 -6.80 6.85
C ILE A 363 18.65 -7.52 8.03
N PRO A 364 19.01 -8.80 7.90
CA PRO A 364 19.55 -9.59 9.02
C PRO A 364 20.81 -9.02 9.68
N ALA A 365 21.59 -8.18 8.96
CA ALA A 365 22.76 -7.50 9.51
C ALA A 365 22.39 -6.27 10.38
N ALA A 366 21.15 -5.79 10.34
CA ALA A 366 20.74 -4.61 11.07
C ALA A 366 20.54 -4.92 12.56
N LYS A 367 21.05 -4.05 13.42
CA LYS A 367 20.79 -4.08 14.86
C LYS A 367 19.67 -3.10 15.18
N VAL A 368 18.47 -3.62 15.55
CA VAL A 368 17.30 -2.79 15.82
C VAL A 368 17.01 -2.76 17.32
N GLU A 369 17.02 -1.55 17.88
CA GLU A 369 16.66 -1.34 19.27
C GLU A 369 15.37 -0.51 19.37
N ILE A 370 14.49 -0.90 20.31
CA ILE A 370 13.28 -0.15 20.65
C ILE A 370 13.49 0.50 22.01
N ASP A 371 13.22 1.79 22.12
CA ASP A 371 13.28 2.49 23.40
C ASP A 371 12.09 3.45 23.57
N ASN A 372 11.77 3.77 24.82
CA ASN A 372 10.66 4.68 25.13
C ASN A 372 11.09 6.14 24.99
N GLY A 373 10.79 6.74 23.83
CA GLY A 373 11.12 8.11 23.54
C GLY A 373 10.45 9.13 24.45
N LEU A 374 9.22 8.86 24.92
CA LEU A 374 8.50 9.73 25.85
C LEU A 374 9.14 9.73 27.24
N GLU A 375 9.58 8.59 27.75
CA GLU A 375 10.33 8.52 29.02
C GLU A 375 11.69 9.21 28.92
N ALA A 376 12.37 9.02 27.80
CA ALA A 376 13.62 9.71 27.52
C ALA A 376 13.50 11.23 27.51
N MET A 377 12.33 11.76 27.11
CA MET A 377 12.04 13.20 27.16
C MET A 377 11.93 13.75 28.60
N GLY A 378 11.83 12.88 29.60
CA GLY A 378 11.87 13.24 31.03
C GLY A 378 10.64 12.85 31.83
N LYS A 379 10.86 12.52 33.09
CA LYS A 379 9.81 12.02 34.01
C LYS A 379 8.62 12.97 34.16
N LEU A 380 8.86 14.29 34.20
CA LEU A 380 7.80 15.30 34.33
C LEU A 380 6.88 15.30 33.08
N LEU A 381 7.48 15.35 31.89
CA LEU A 381 6.71 15.35 30.64
C LEU A 381 5.95 14.04 30.45
N SER A 382 6.60 12.92 30.73
CA SER A 382 5.98 11.59 30.68
C SER A 382 4.80 11.48 31.64
N ALA A 383 4.95 11.97 32.90
CA ALA A 383 3.86 11.96 33.87
C ALA A 383 2.68 12.86 33.48
N VAL A 384 2.94 14.03 32.93
CA VAL A 384 1.91 14.97 32.43
C VAL A 384 1.14 14.35 31.26
N VAL A 385 1.83 13.76 30.30
CA VAL A 385 1.20 13.15 29.12
C VAL A 385 0.39 11.91 29.51
N ARG A 386 0.97 10.99 30.29
CA ARG A 386 0.28 9.77 30.75
C ARG A 386 -0.90 10.09 31.68
N GLY A 387 -0.69 10.98 32.66
CA GLY A 387 -1.73 11.38 33.62
C GLY A 387 -2.83 12.18 32.96
N GLY A 388 -2.46 13.12 32.09
CA GLY A 388 -3.39 13.92 31.31
C GLY A 388 -4.29 13.08 30.40
N SER A 389 -3.72 12.15 29.66
CA SER A 389 -4.48 11.24 28.79
C SER A 389 -5.49 10.41 29.59
N ARG A 390 -5.06 9.77 30.70
CA ARG A 390 -5.96 8.97 31.55
C ARG A 390 -7.10 9.80 32.16
N PHE A 391 -6.81 11.03 32.58
CA PHE A 391 -7.81 11.93 33.16
C PHE A 391 -8.83 12.39 32.12
N THR A 392 -8.36 12.83 30.94
CA THR A 392 -9.25 13.33 29.88
C THR A 392 -10.12 12.23 29.31
N PHE A 393 -9.60 11.02 29.08
CA PHE A 393 -10.39 9.88 28.61
C PHE A 393 -11.45 9.42 29.61
N ARG A 394 -11.19 9.55 30.91
CA ARG A 394 -12.11 9.04 31.93
C ARG A 394 -13.15 10.06 32.42
N TRP A 395 -12.79 11.35 32.44
CA TRP A 395 -13.61 12.36 33.17
C TRP A 395 -13.97 13.59 32.34
N ALA A 396 -13.27 13.88 31.25
CA ALA A 396 -13.44 15.16 30.54
C ALA A 396 -13.15 15.04 29.03
N ASN A 397 -13.91 14.24 28.31
CA ASN A 397 -13.74 14.04 26.86
C ASN A 397 -13.78 15.35 26.07
N TRP A 398 -14.61 16.32 26.48
CA TRP A 398 -14.67 17.64 25.85
C TRP A 398 -13.37 18.42 25.95
N LEU A 399 -12.60 18.23 27.03
CA LEU A 399 -11.28 18.89 27.22
C LEU A 399 -10.25 18.33 26.21
N PHE A 400 -10.37 17.05 25.89
CA PHE A 400 -9.55 16.43 24.86
C PHE A 400 -9.86 17.02 23.46
N ASP A 401 -11.14 17.26 23.16
CA ASP A 401 -11.55 17.94 21.92
C ASP A 401 -10.98 19.35 21.84
N VAL A 402 -11.07 20.13 22.90
CA VAL A 402 -10.52 21.49 22.97
C VAL A 402 -9.00 21.47 22.80
N GLN A 403 -8.30 20.59 23.50
CA GLN A 403 -6.86 20.45 23.40
C GLN A 403 -6.44 20.04 21.98
N TYR A 404 -7.12 19.06 21.40
CA TYR A 404 -6.86 18.59 20.04
C TYR A 404 -7.13 19.70 19.01
N TRP A 405 -8.23 20.44 19.14
CA TRP A 405 -8.56 21.58 18.30
C TRP A 405 -7.48 22.68 18.39
N LEU A 406 -7.05 23.04 19.60
CA LEU A 406 -6.00 24.03 19.81
C LEU A 406 -4.69 23.63 19.16
N ILE A 407 -4.30 22.35 19.20
CA ILE A 407 -3.05 21.87 18.59
C ILE A 407 -3.18 21.76 17.07
N THR A 408 -4.33 21.30 16.55
CA THR A 408 -4.46 21.02 15.11
C THR A 408 -4.89 22.23 14.29
N LYS A 409 -5.76 23.09 14.82
CA LYS A 409 -6.37 24.22 14.09
C LYS A 409 -5.71 25.57 14.39
N PHE A 410 -5.13 25.75 15.57
CA PHE A 410 -4.55 27.05 15.98
C PHE A 410 -3.02 26.99 16.00
N ALA A 411 -2.39 27.66 15.01
CA ALA A 411 -0.94 27.59 14.82
C ALA A 411 -0.09 28.06 16.01
N PRO A 412 -0.44 29.14 16.75
CA PRO A 412 0.36 29.59 17.90
C PRO A 412 0.42 28.58 19.04
N THR A 413 -0.70 27.91 19.37
CA THR A 413 -0.72 26.91 20.45
C THR A 413 0.04 25.65 20.07
N ARG A 414 -0.08 25.20 18.81
CA ARG A 414 0.72 24.09 18.28
C ARG A 414 2.22 24.42 18.36
N TRP A 415 2.59 25.60 17.91
CA TRP A 415 3.97 26.06 17.99
C TRP A 415 4.48 26.06 19.43
N LEU A 416 3.68 26.60 20.38
CA LEU A 416 4.00 26.61 21.80
C LEU A 416 4.16 25.19 22.36
N ALA A 417 3.22 24.29 22.07
CA ALA A 417 3.26 22.90 22.52
C ALA A 417 4.54 22.18 22.04
N HIS A 418 4.87 22.33 20.75
CA HIS A 418 6.10 21.75 20.20
C HIS A 418 7.35 22.33 20.85
N HIS A 419 7.40 23.65 21.07
CA HIS A 419 8.56 24.30 21.72
C HIS A 419 8.70 23.90 23.19
N LEU A 420 7.59 23.75 23.91
CA LEU A 420 7.61 23.28 25.30
C LEU A 420 8.10 21.83 25.36
N MET A 421 7.60 20.95 24.52
CA MET A 421 8.08 19.56 24.40
C MET A 421 9.56 19.52 24.05
N TYR A 422 10.01 20.37 23.13
CA TYR A 422 11.41 20.49 22.77
C TYR A 422 12.30 20.96 23.94
N LEU A 423 11.91 22.00 24.64
CA LEU A 423 12.66 22.53 25.78
C LEU A 423 12.82 21.50 26.91
N LEU A 424 11.77 20.74 27.18
CA LEU A 424 11.76 19.73 28.23
C LEU A 424 12.40 18.42 27.79
N GLY A 425 12.17 18.00 26.53
CA GLY A 425 12.49 16.65 26.07
C GLY A 425 13.77 16.50 25.24
N ALA A 426 14.21 17.57 24.54
CA ALA A 426 15.31 17.47 23.57
C ALA A 426 16.62 16.92 24.15
N ARG A 427 16.98 17.35 25.39
CA ARG A 427 18.22 16.88 26.04
C ARG A 427 18.19 15.39 26.35
N GLY A 428 17.01 14.87 26.67
CA GLY A 428 16.83 13.45 26.98
C GLY A 428 16.96 12.60 25.74
N LEU A 429 16.28 13.00 24.64
CA LEU A 429 16.38 12.30 23.36
C LEU A 429 17.78 12.32 22.77
N VAL A 430 18.50 13.46 22.84
CA VAL A 430 19.89 13.53 22.38
C VAL A 430 20.78 12.56 23.16
N ARG A 431 20.62 12.46 24.50
CA ARG A 431 21.37 11.49 25.32
C ARG A 431 21.04 10.05 24.96
N LEU A 432 19.77 9.75 24.74
CA LEU A 432 19.34 8.42 24.32
C LEU A 432 19.94 8.04 22.96
N ILE A 433 19.84 8.92 21.98
CA ILE A 433 20.40 8.70 20.63
C ILE A 433 21.93 8.56 20.70
N ALA A 434 22.61 9.37 21.50
CA ALA A 434 24.05 9.27 21.70
C ALA A 434 24.48 7.96 22.41
N LYS A 435 23.62 7.37 23.24
CA LYS A 435 23.85 6.07 23.89
C LYS A 435 23.83 4.90 22.89
N HIS A 436 22.88 4.94 21.94
CA HIS A 436 22.67 3.86 20.97
C HIS A 436 23.51 4.04 19.70
N GLU A 437 23.94 5.27 19.40
CA GLU A 437 24.68 5.64 18.18
C GLU A 437 24.03 5.07 16.90
N PRO A 438 22.72 5.32 16.66
CA PRO A 438 22.01 4.75 15.52
C PRO A 438 22.38 5.48 14.23
N ASP A 439 22.24 4.80 13.10
CA ASP A 439 22.37 5.36 11.76
C ASP A 439 21.07 6.02 11.29
N VAL A 440 19.93 5.59 11.84
CA VAL A 440 18.59 6.13 11.58
C VAL A 440 17.71 6.02 12.81
N VAL A 441 16.80 6.99 12.98
CA VAL A 441 15.76 6.97 14.03
C VAL A 441 14.39 6.93 13.38
N ILE A 442 13.56 5.96 13.79
CA ILE A 442 12.15 5.84 13.38
C ILE A 442 11.28 6.14 14.60
N SER A 443 10.32 7.04 14.47
CA SER A 443 9.37 7.37 15.55
C SER A 443 7.97 6.84 15.24
N THR A 444 7.35 6.16 16.20
CA THR A 444 5.95 5.70 16.16
C THR A 444 5.04 6.53 17.07
N TYR A 445 5.52 7.69 17.56
CA TYR A 445 4.75 8.55 18.45
C TYR A 445 4.87 10.03 18.10
N PRO A 446 3.75 10.77 17.92
CA PRO A 446 3.75 12.15 17.38
C PRO A 446 4.54 13.15 18.24
N GLY A 447 4.49 13.04 19.57
CA GLY A 447 5.22 13.94 20.47
C GLY A 447 6.75 13.79 20.35
N VAL A 448 7.22 12.56 20.16
CA VAL A 448 8.64 12.26 19.92
C VAL A 448 9.04 12.75 18.51
N THR A 449 8.21 12.49 17.51
CA THR A 449 8.37 12.97 16.12
C THR A 449 8.58 14.47 16.07
N ALA A 450 7.75 15.25 16.79
CA ALA A 450 7.85 16.70 16.82
C ALA A 450 9.21 17.18 17.38
N VAL A 451 9.67 16.59 18.50
CA VAL A 451 10.96 16.96 19.10
C VAL A 451 12.15 16.55 18.25
N LEU A 452 12.11 15.37 17.63
CA LEU A 452 13.12 14.90 16.69
C LEU A 452 13.20 15.83 15.46
N GLY A 453 12.07 16.21 14.88
CA GLY A 453 12.01 17.15 13.78
C GLY A 453 12.61 18.50 14.13
N MET A 454 12.35 19.02 15.34
CA MET A 454 12.97 20.26 15.82
C MET A 454 14.49 20.12 16.06
N LEU A 455 14.95 18.97 16.55
CA LEU A 455 16.39 18.67 16.68
C LEU A 455 17.08 18.70 15.32
N ARG A 456 16.47 18.12 14.30
CA ARG A 456 16.93 18.15 12.91
C ARG A 456 17.01 19.58 12.38
N GLN A 457 15.91 20.36 12.47
CA GLN A 457 15.87 21.76 12.01
C GLN A 457 16.90 22.64 12.68
N ASN A 458 17.19 22.39 13.97
CA ASN A 458 18.17 23.13 14.74
C ASN A 458 19.62 22.60 14.60
N ARG A 459 19.86 21.67 13.67
CA ARG A 459 21.17 21.01 13.44
C ARG A 459 21.79 20.38 14.70
N ARG A 460 20.95 19.88 15.60
CA ARG A 460 21.39 19.19 16.83
C ARG A 460 21.35 17.66 16.66
N LEU A 461 20.82 17.21 15.54
CA LEU A 461 20.76 15.83 15.11
C LEU A 461 21.07 15.77 13.62
N GLU A 462 22.09 15.01 13.22
CA GLU A 462 22.53 14.89 11.81
C GLU A 462 22.01 13.63 11.13
N ILE A 463 21.72 12.59 11.91
CA ILE A 463 21.19 11.32 11.40
C ILE A 463 19.76 11.47 10.87
N PRO A 464 19.33 10.68 9.88
CA PRO A 464 17.99 10.70 9.34
C PRO A 464 16.94 10.38 10.40
N VAL A 465 15.81 11.09 10.35
CA VAL A 465 14.64 10.86 11.21
C VAL A 465 13.44 10.54 10.35
N GLN A 466 12.76 9.47 10.70
CA GLN A 466 11.56 8.99 10.01
C GLN A 466 10.39 8.89 11.00
N SER A 467 9.17 9.00 10.48
CA SER A 467 7.94 8.89 11.27
C SER A 467 7.00 7.86 10.66
N ALA A 468 6.64 6.84 11.43
CA ALA A 468 5.61 5.87 11.05
C ALA A 468 4.27 6.33 11.62
N ILE A 469 3.40 6.84 10.77
CA ILE A 469 2.09 7.39 11.13
C ILE A 469 1.06 6.26 11.13
N THR A 470 0.37 6.10 12.25
CA THR A 470 -0.66 5.06 12.44
C THR A 470 -2.09 5.60 12.36
N ASP A 471 -2.26 6.93 12.32
CA ASP A 471 -3.54 7.60 12.11
C ASP A 471 -3.78 7.88 10.62
N LEU A 472 -5.04 7.91 10.19
CA LEU A 472 -5.44 8.18 8.81
C LEU A 472 -5.74 9.66 8.54
N ALA A 473 -6.04 10.43 9.57
CA ALA A 473 -6.39 11.84 9.46
C ALA A 473 -5.95 12.64 10.69
N GLY A 474 -6.01 13.97 10.56
CA GLY A 474 -5.53 14.87 11.61
C GLY A 474 -4.02 14.88 11.71
N LEU A 475 -3.35 14.67 10.60
CA LEU A 475 -1.92 14.39 10.49
C LEU A 475 -1.04 15.57 10.91
N ARG A 476 -1.60 16.77 11.06
CA ARG A 476 -0.90 17.92 11.67
C ARG A 476 -0.34 17.66 13.07
N TYR A 477 -0.86 16.63 13.74
CA TYR A 477 -0.36 16.20 15.03
C TYR A 477 0.90 15.33 14.91
N TRP A 478 1.04 14.62 13.79
CA TRP A 478 2.13 13.69 13.49
C TRP A 478 3.26 14.31 12.68
N VAL A 479 2.93 15.26 11.80
CA VAL A 479 3.82 15.75 10.77
C VAL A 479 4.67 16.91 11.28
N HIS A 480 5.99 16.82 11.05
CA HIS A 480 6.91 17.92 11.32
C HIS A 480 7.86 18.12 10.12
N PRO A 481 8.01 19.35 9.59
CA PRO A 481 8.84 19.61 8.39
C PRO A 481 10.33 19.35 8.59
N GLY A 482 10.77 19.10 9.82
CA GLY A 482 12.13 18.68 10.14
C GLY A 482 12.37 17.19 10.13
N VAL A 483 11.35 16.38 9.85
CA VAL A 483 11.45 14.93 9.67
C VAL A 483 11.77 14.65 8.21
N ASP A 484 12.67 13.71 7.95
CA ASP A 484 13.17 13.45 6.62
C ASP A 484 12.18 12.61 5.77
N MET A 485 11.41 11.70 6.42
CA MET A 485 10.39 10.88 5.76
C MET A 485 9.24 10.56 6.72
N HIS A 486 8.01 10.65 6.20
CA HIS A 486 6.80 10.21 6.89
C HIS A 486 6.21 9.01 6.14
N TYR A 487 5.86 7.97 6.86
CA TYR A 487 5.20 6.79 6.32
C TYR A 487 3.73 6.83 6.70
N VAL A 488 2.85 6.81 5.71
CA VAL A 488 1.39 6.80 5.88
C VAL A 488 0.82 5.44 5.49
N THR A 489 -0.29 5.08 6.09
CA THR A 489 -0.95 3.79 5.91
C THR A 489 -2.09 3.84 4.88
N HIS A 490 -2.41 5.02 4.35
CA HIS A 490 -3.43 5.21 3.33
C HIS A 490 -3.00 6.29 2.29
N PRO A 491 -3.25 6.09 1.00
CA PRO A 491 -2.78 6.99 -0.05
C PRO A 491 -3.39 8.40 0.03
N GLU A 492 -4.64 8.54 0.43
CA GLU A 492 -5.29 9.86 0.58
C GLU A 492 -4.69 10.73 1.71
N SER A 493 -3.86 10.14 2.57
CA SER A 493 -3.11 10.86 3.59
C SER A 493 -1.85 11.57 3.05
N ILE A 494 -1.41 11.24 1.84
CA ILE A 494 -0.18 11.77 1.23
C ILE A 494 -0.27 13.29 1.07
N GLU A 495 -1.35 13.78 0.47
CA GLU A 495 -1.50 15.20 0.18
C GLU A 495 -1.45 16.08 1.46
N GLU A 496 -2.12 15.66 2.55
CA GLU A 496 -2.08 16.39 3.82
C GLU A 496 -0.65 16.47 4.37
N VAL A 497 0.13 15.38 4.27
CA VAL A 497 1.52 15.35 4.76
C VAL A 497 2.43 16.21 3.90
N GLU A 498 2.32 16.16 2.57
CA GLU A 498 3.13 16.98 1.67
C GLU A 498 2.86 18.47 1.82
N GLN A 499 1.61 18.86 2.04
CA GLN A 499 1.26 20.26 2.35
C GLN A 499 1.92 20.74 3.64
N LEU A 500 2.18 19.85 4.61
CA LEU A 500 2.75 20.20 5.93
C LEU A 500 4.27 20.11 5.96
N ALA A 501 4.87 19.13 5.30
CA ALA A 501 6.29 18.81 5.38
C ALA A 501 7.06 19.03 4.06
N GLY A 502 6.34 19.32 2.98
CA GLY A 502 6.89 19.58 1.65
C GLY A 502 6.87 18.36 0.73
N PRO A 503 6.99 18.58 -0.60
CA PRO A 503 6.90 17.51 -1.59
C PRO A 503 7.95 16.42 -1.38
N GLY A 504 7.54 15.16 -1.58
CA GLY A 504 8.38 13.97 -1.44
C GLY A 504 8.85 13.67 -0.01
N SER A 505 8.19 14.24 1.01
CA SER A 505 8.44 13.96 2.44
C SER A 505 7.60 12.81 2.98
N VAL A 506 6.81 12.16 2.14
CA VAL A 506 5.88 11.11 2.53
C VAL A 506 5.95 9.92 1.57
N ARG A 507 5.68 8.74 2.10
CA ARG A 507 5.45 7.51 1.32
C ARG A 507 4.30 6.74 1.90
N TRP A 508 3.48 6.17 1.02
CA TRP A 508 2.50 5.17 1.39
C TRP A 508 3.17 3.81 1.48
N MET A 509 3.05 3.17 2.63
CA MET A 509 3.73 1.93 2.95
C MET A 509 2.74 0.94 3.55
N ARG A 510 3.11 -0.33 3.58
CA ARG A 510 2.37 -1.36 4.29
C ARG A 510 2.13 -0.91 5.73
N PRO A 511 0.87 -0.94 6.22
CA PRO A 511 0.60 -0.69 7.62
C PRO A 511 1.46 -1.63 8.48
N PRO A 512 2.03 -1.17 9.59
CA PRO A 512 2.77 -2.03 10.52
C PRO A 512 1.80 -2.91 11.30
N ILE A 513 1.35 -3.99 10.67
CA ILE A 513 0.42 -5.00 11.17
C ILE A 513 1.12 -6.34 11.32
N SER A 514 0.59 -7.22 12.20
CA SER A 514 1.17 -8.56 12.41
C SER A 514 1.23 -9.37 11.10
N SER A 515 2.29 -10.18 10.96
CA SER A 515 2.47 -11.11 9.84
C SER A 515 1.27 -12.05 9.65
N ASP A 516 0.52 -12.35 10.71
CA ASP A 516 -0.70 -13.16 10.64
C ASP A 516 -1.73 -12.56 9.68
N PHE A 517 -1.81 -11.21 9.56
CA PHE A 517 -2.71 -10.56 8.61
C PHE A 517 -2.23 -10.60 7.18
N LEU A 518 -0.97 -10.91 6.95
CA LEU A 518 -0.39 -11.04 5.60
C LEU A 518 -0.61 -12.44 5.00
N MET A 519 -0.91 -13.44 5.85
CA MET A 519 -1.16 -14.80 5.40
C MET A 519 -2.62 -14.99 4.98
N PRO A 520 -2.91 -15.68 3.87
CA PRO A 520 -4.28 -15.99 3.48
C PRO A 520 -5.03 -16.73 4.60
N ARG A 521 -6.25 -16.29 4.91
CA ARG A 521 -7.08 -16.93 5.94
C ARG A 521 -8.53 -16.96 5.51
N THR A 522 -9.11 -18.15 5.36
CA THR A 522 -10.52 -18.27 5.01
C THR A 522 -11.41 -18.17 6.27
N ARG A 523 -12.66 -17.73 6.09
CA ARG A 523 -13.65 -17.69 7.18
C ARG A 523 -13.85 -19.07 7.82
N ARG A 524 -13.82 -20.12 7.01
CA ARG A 524 -13.99 -21.49 7.47
C ARG A 524 -12.85 -21.90 8.41
N ASP A 525 -11.60 -21.72 7.96
CA ASP A 525 -10.42 -22.10 8.72
C ASP A 525 -10.33 -21.29 10.03
N ALA A 526 -10.70 -20.00 9.99
CA ALA A 526 -10.74 -19.15 11.17
C ALA A 526 -11.80 -19.62 12.18
N ARG A 527 -12.99 -19.99 11.70
CA ARG A 527 -14.04 -20.51 12.60
C ARG A 527 -13.69 -21.86 13.20
N GLU A 528 -13.05 -22.73 12.44
CA GLU A 528 -12.54 -24.01 12.94
C GLU A 528 -11.46 -23.80 14.02
N ALA A 529 -10.53 -22.89 13.80
CA ALA A 529 -9.48 -22.57 14.78
C ALA A 529 -10.03 -21.96 16.09
N LEU A 530 -11.17 -21.27 16.03
CA LEU A 530 -11.81 -20.60 17.18
C LEU A 530 -12.93 -21.45 17.81
N ASP A 531 -13.14 -22.68 17.34
CA ASP A 531 -14.25 -23.54 17.78
C ASP A 531 -15.61 -22.84 17.70
N LEU A 532 -15.90 -22.29 16.50
CA LEU A 532 -17.11 -21.54 16.20
C LEU A 532 -18.01 -22.31 15.21
N PRO A 533 -19.35 -22.20 15.36
CA PRO A 533 -20.27 -22.80 14.40
C PRO A 533 -20.07 -22.22 13.00
N ALA A 534 -20.09 -23.09 11.96
CA ALA A 534 -19.82 -22.71 10.57
C ALA A 534 -20.75 -21.63 10.02
N HIS A 535 -22.01 -21.62 10.46
CA HIS A 535 -23.09 -20.80 9.90
C HIS A 535 -23.69 -19.76 10.85
N ALA A 536 -23.26 -19.71 12.14
CA ALA A 536 -23.76 -18.72 13.08
C ALA A 536 -23.34 -17.30 12.68
N ARG A 537 -24.24 -16.34 12.79
CA ARG A 537 -23.91 -14.92 12.62
C ARG A 537 -23.05 -14.48 13.78
N LEU A 538 -21.89 -13.89 13.50
CA LEU A 538 -20.92 -13.48 14.50
C LEU A 538 -20.57 -12.00 14.35
N VAL A 539 -20.77 -11.24 15.42
CA VAL A 539 -20.29 -9.85 15.53
C VAL A 539 -19.13 -9.81 16.52
N LEU A 540 -18.02 -9.24 16.08
CA LEU A 540 -16.84 -8.99 16.92
C LEU A 540 -16.94 -7.59 17.52
N VAL A 541 -16.98 -7.46 18.84
CA VAL A 541 -16.91 -6.17 19.53
C VAL A 541 -15.51 -5.99 20.11
N SER A 542 -14.83 -4.88 19.79
CA SER A 542 -13.46 -4.64 20.26
C SER A 542 -13.25 -3.23 20.77
N GLY A 543 -12.77 -3.11 22.00
CA GLY A 543 -12.32 -1.85 22.59
C GLY A 543 -10.82 -1.59 22.44
N GLY A 544 -10.14 -2.30 21.52
CA GLY A 544 -8.70 -2.23 21.38
C GLY A 544 -7.95 -2.76 22.61
N GLY A 545 -6.64 -2.51 22.69
CA GLY A 545 -5.80 -3.03 23.76
C GLY A 545 -6.18 -2.59 25.19
N TRP A 546 -6.95 -1.51 25.32
CA TRP A 546 -7.35 -0.94 26.62
C TRP A 546 -8.84 -1.10 26.96
N GLY A 547 -9.62 -1.72 26.07
CA GLY A 547 -11.06 -1.90 26.29
C GLY A 547 -11.81 -0.58 26.38
N ILE A 548 -11.54 0.35 25.45
CA ILE A 548 -12.15 1.68 25.39
C ILE A 548 -13.46 1.61 24.60
N GLY A 549 -14.40 2.51 24.92
CA GLY A 549 -15.68 2.66 24.24
C GLY A 549 -16.85 2.11 25.05
N ASP A 550 -18.02 2.24 24.46
CA ASP A 550 -19.26 1.67 24.99
C ASP A 550 -19.44 0.22 24.51
N LEU A 551 -18.68 -0.69 25.14
CA LEU A 551 -18.72 -2.11 24.78
C LEU A 551 -20.05 -2.77 25.23
N GLU A 552 -20.68 -2.29 26.30
CA GLU A 552 -21.95 -2.81 26.78
C GLU A 552 -23.07 -2.50 25.79
N GLY A 553 -23.21 -1.24 25.36
CA GLY A 553 -24.18 -0.83 24.35
C GLY A 553 -23.92 -1.49 22.98
N ALA A 554 -22.63 -1.68 22.61
CA ALA A 554 -22.28 -2.40 21.40
C ALA A 554 -22.72 -3.88 21.42
N ILE A 555 -22.56 -4.57 22.54
CA ILE A 555 -23.05 -5.95 22.72
C ILE A 555 -24.58 -5.99 22.65
N GLU A 556 -25.27 -5.11 23.37
CA GLU A 556 -26.73 -5.07 23.40
C GLU A 556 -27.31 -4.77 22.01
N SER A 557 -26.77 -3.79 21.29
CA SER A 557 -27.18 -3.48 19.93
C SER A 557 -26.91 -4.64 18.95
N SER A 558 -25.81 -5.39 19.15
CA SER A 558 -25.49 -6.55 18.31
C SER A 558 -26.42 -7.74 18.54
N LEU A 559 -27.01 -7.85 19.71
CA LEU A 559 -27.96 -8.92 20.07
C LEU A 559 -29.41 -8.61 19.67
N ALA A 560 -29.71 -7.39 19.22
CA ALA A 560 -31.08 -6.94 18.94
C ALA A 560 -31.80 -7.79 17.87
N ASP A 561 -31.10 -8.45 17.00
CA ASP A 561 -31.68 -9.32 15.96
C ASP A 561 -31.97 -10.76 16.42
N GLY A 562 -31.57 -11.17 17.60
CA GLY A 562 -31.90 -12.47 18.25
C GLY A 562 -31.01 -13.65 17.79
N ASP A 563 -30.51 -13.68 16.57
CA ASP A 563 -29.74 -14.80 16.02
C ASP A 563 -28.22 -14.56 15.96
N THR A 564 -27.76 -13.48 16.60
CA THR A 564 -26.35 -13.07 16.53
C THR A 564 -25.56 -13.57 17.74
N THR A 565 -24.42 -14.19 17.52
CA THR A 565 -23.41 -14.45 18.54
C THR A 565 -22.46 -13.26 18.60
N VAL A 566 -22.09 -12.81 19.79
CA VAL A 566 -21.18 -11.69 20.02
C VAL A 566 -19.93 -12.18 20.72
N ALA A 567 -18.78 -11.90 20.11
CA ALA A 567 -17.48 -12.04 20.76
C ALA A 567 -16.96 -10.66 21.15
N CYS A 568 -16.79 -10.38 22.43
CA CYS A 568 -16.29 -9.10 22.92
C CYS A 568 -14.87 -9.23 23.44
N ILE A 569 -13.91 -8.52 22.80
CA ILE A 569 -12.50 -8.48 23.19
C ILE A 569 -12.21 -7.19 23.93
N THR A 570 -11.92 -7.32 25.24
CA THR A 570 -11.70 -6.19 26.16
C THR A 570 -10.24 -5.77 26.28
N GLY A 571 -9.35 -6.39 25.51
CA GLY A 571 -7.91 -6.16 25.59
C GLY A 571 -7.35 -6.52 26.97
N ARG A 572 -6.43 -5.72 27.49
CA ARG A 572 -5.76 -5.93 28.80
C ARG A 572 -6.54 -5.34 29.98
N ASN A 573 -7.78 -4.91 29.77
CA ASN A 573 -8.60 -4.29 30.80
C ASN A 573 -9.43 -5.33 31.56
N GLU A 574 -8.82 -5.96 32.55
CA GLU A 574 -9.43 -7.00 33.36
C GLU A 574 -10.71 -6.52 34.07
N GLY A 575 -10.73 -5.26 34.57
CA GLY A 575 -11.89 -4.72 35.24
C GLY A 575 -13.09 -4.53 34.29
N VAL A 576 -12.88 -4.23 33.03
CA VAL A 576 -13.96 -4.21 32.03
C VAL A 576 -14.40 -5.63 31.70
N ARG A 577 -13.44 -6.56 31.55
CA ARG A 577 -13.74 -7.97 31.29
C ARG A 577 -14.64 -8.58 32.37
N GLU A 578 -14.27 -8.43 33.62
CA GLU A 578 -15.03 -8.96 34.76
C GLU A 578 -16.42 -8.35 34.83
N ARG A 579 -16.56 -7.03 34.66
CA ARG A 579 -17.85 -6.35 34.68
C ARG A 579 -18.77 -6.86 33.56
N LEU A 580 -18.28 -6.97 32.33
CA LEU A 580 -19.07 -7.46 31.20
C LEU A 580 -19.39 -8.94 31.36
N ALA A 581 -18.48 -9.77 31.85
CA ALA A 581 -18.72 -11.17 32.14
C ALA A 581 -19.83 -11.35 33.19
N GLN A 582 -19.87 -10.52 34.22
CA GLN A 582 -20.97 -10.52 35.22
C GLN A 582 -22.28 -10.03 34.60
N ARG A 583 -22.24 -8.97 33.76
CA ARG A 583 -23.44 -8.37 33.13
C ARG A 583 -24.15 -9.35 32.20
N PHE A 584 -23.40 -10.12 31.43
CA PHE A 584 -23.90 -11.07 30.44
C PHE A 584 -23.81 -12.54 30.90
N ALA A 585 -23.64 -12.77 32.22
CA ALA A 585 -23.60 -14.11 32.78
C ALA A 585 -24.87 -14.91 32.43
N GLY A 586 -24.69 -16.13 31.86
CA GLY A 586 -25.79 -16.99 31.45
C GLY A 586 -26.36 -16.72 30.03
N ASN A 587 -25.85 -15.72 29.32
CA ASN A 587 -26.19 -15.53 27.91
C ASN A 587 -25.19 -16.31 27.03
N GLU A 588 -25.66 -17.44 26.47
CA GLU A 588 -24.83 -18.33 25.61
C GLU A 588 -24.40 -17.69 24.29
N GLN A 589 -25.08 -16.61 23.88
CA GLN A 589 -24.72 -15.87 22.64
C GLN A 589 -23.58 -14.88 22.85
N VAL A 590 -23.09 -14.66 24.09
CA VAL A 590 -22.07 -13.66 24.40
C VAL A 590 -20.80 -14.33 24.93
N ARG A 591 -19.69 -14.12 24.26
CA ARG A 591 -18.34 -14.55 24.70
C ARG A 591 -17.53 -13.31 25.09
N ILE A 592 -17.19 -13.16 26.36
CA ILE A 592 -16.34 -12.07 26.85
C ILE A 592 -14.90 -12.57 26.97
N LEU A 593 -14.00 -11.98 26.20
CA LEU A 593 -12.60 -12.35 26.09
C LEU A 593 -11.70 -11.21 26.58
N GLY A 594 -10.53 -11.56 27.11
CA GLY A 594 -9.46 -10.62 27.41
C GLY A 594 -8.65 -10.22 26.18
N PHE A 595 -7.34 -10.07 26.35
CA PHE A 595 -6.40 -9.89 25.23
C PHE A 595 -6.32 -11.18 24.40
N SER A 596 -6.37 -11.05 23.08
CA SER A 596 -6.29 -12.19 22.15
C SER A 596 -5.18 -12.00 21.14
N ASP A 597 -4.34 -12.99 20.99
CA ASP A 597 -3.31 -13.06 19.94
C ASP A 597 -3.91 -13.53 18.59
N GLN A 598 -5.16 -14.02 18.59
CA GLN A 598 -5.86 -14.54 17.42
C GLN A 598 -6.79 -13.49 16.76
N MET A 599 -6.43 -12.19 16.82
CA MET A 599 -7.28 -11.12 16.25
C MET A 599 -7.53 -11.34 14.75
N SER A 600 -6.56 -11.83 14.01
CA SER A 600 -6.68 -12.16 12.61
C SER A 600 -7.77 -13.21 12.35
N ASP A 601 -7.84 -14.25 13.19
CA ASP A 601 -8.88 -15.28 13.09
C ASP A 601 -10.26 -14.74 13.50
N TRP A 602 -10.33 -13.97 14.58
CA TRP A 602 -11.59 -13.35 15.00
C TRP A 602 -12.18 -12.45 13.91
N MET A 603 -11.36 -11.61 13.26
CA MET A 603 -11.81 -10.76 12.15
C MET A 603 -12.20 -11.60 10.92
N ALA A 604 -11.41 -12.63 10.57
CA ALA A 604 -11.72 -13.51 9.46
C ALA A 604 -13.01 -14.33 9.69
N ALA A 605 -13.30 -14.73 10.93
CA ALA A 605 -14.48 -15.49 11.32
C ALA A 605 -15.76 -14.66 11.36
N SER A 606 -15.66 -13.35 11.63
CA SER A 606 -16.79 -12.45 11.93
C SER A 606 -17.51 -11.95 10.69
N ASP A 607 -18.79 -11.67 10.81
CA ASP A 607 -19.63 -11.09 9.76
C ASP A 607 -19.62 -9.56 9.80
N ALA A 608 -19.33 -8.98 10.97
CA ALA A 608 -19.06 -7.57 11.17
C ALA A 608 -18.22 -7.37 12.43
N MET A 609 -17.56 -6.21 12.52
CA MET A 609 -16.82 -5.78 13.70
C MET A 609 -17.33 -4.42 14.17
N VAL A 610 -17.64 -4.30 15.45
CA VAL A 610 -17.86 -3.01 16.12
C VAL A 610 -16.58 -2.61 16.83
N HIS A 611 -16.04 -1.43 16.49
CA HIS A 611 -14.77 -0.96 16.99
C HIS A 611 -14.84 0.48 17.49
N ALA A 612 -14.24 0.75 18.65
CA ALA A 612 -14.34 2.05 19.32
C ALA A 612 -13.07 2.91 19.21
N THR A 613 -11.98 2.41 18.63
CA THR A 613 -10.68 3.11 18.59
C THR A 613 -10.22 3.40 17.17
N ALA A 614 -9.18 4.21 17.03
CA ALA A 614 -8.65 4.60 15.74
C ALA A 614 -7.52 3.67 15.26
N GLY A 615 -7.13 3.83 14.00
CA GLY A 615 -5.86 3.39 13.47
C GLY A 615 -5.88 2.04 12.79
N LEU A 616 -4.86 1.23 13.08
CA LEU A 616 -4.52 0.03 12.32
C LEU A 616 -5.59 -1.05 12.36
N THR A 617 -6.35 -1.16 13.44
CA THR A 617 -7.36 -2.23 13.61
C THR A 617 -8.44 -2.21 12.53
N VAL A 618 -8.81 -1.02 12.01
CA VAL A 618 -9.77 -0.92 10.89
C VAL A 618 -9.14 -1.41 9.58
N LEU A 619 -7.85 -1.13 9.36
CA LEU A 619 -7.12 -1.65 8.20
C LEU A 619 -6.93 -3.18 8.29
N GLU A 620 -6.63 -3.71 9.50
CA GLU A 620 -6.55 -5.14 9.77
C GLU A 620 -7.87 -5.86 9.43
N ALA A 621 -9.00 -5.29 9.86
CA ALA A 621 -10.32 -5.81 9.53
C ALA A 621 -10.62 -5.75 8.03
N HIS A 622 -10.22 -4.66 7.36
CA HIS A 622 -10.39 -4.49 5.92
C HIS A 622 -9.60 -5.55 5.14
N ILE A 623 -8.34 -5.81 5.53
CA ILE A 623 -7.51 -6.88 4.95
C ILE A 623 -8.17 -8.25 5.09
N ARG A 624 -8.90 -8.50 6.20
CA ARG A 624 -9.65 -9.74 6.42
C ARG A 624 -11.04 -9.75 5.77
N GLY A 625 -11.44 -8.69 5.09
CA GLY A 625 -12.76 -8.53 4.51
C GLY A 625 -13.87 -8.50 5.57
N CYS A 626 -13.55 -8.10 6.81
CA CYS A 626 -14.50 -7.94 7.90
C CYS A 626 -15.03 -6.50 7.88
N PRO A 627 -16.32 -6.28 7.60
CA PRO A 627 -16.93 -4.96 7.64
C PRO A 627 -16.83 -4.36 9.05
N VAL A 628 -16.55 -3.05 9.13
CA VAL A 628 -16.38 -2.36 10.43
C VAL A 628 -17.43 -1.27 10.61
N VAL A 629 -18.01 -1.23 11.80
CA VAL A 629 -18.79 -0.10 12.29
C VAL A 629 -18.06 0.52 13.48
N SER A 630 -17.63 1.77 13.36
CA SER A 630 -17.03 2.53 14.46
C SER A 630 -18.11 3.07 15.38
N TYR A 631 -18.03 2.74 16.67
CA TYR A 631 -19.04 3.14 17.67
C TYR A 631 -18.43 3.30 19.06
N GLY A 632 -19.02 4.15 19.88
CA GLY A 632 -18.80 4.23 21.32
C GLY A 632 -17.77 5.26 21.79
N PHE A 633 -16.96 5.85 20.90
CA PHE A 633 -16.06 6.94 21.24
C PHE A 633 -15.77 7.86 20.04
N ASN A 634 -16.08 9.16 20.19
CA ASN A 634 -15.94 10.13 19.10
C ASN A 634 -15.39 11.48 19.60
N ALA A 635 -14.15 11.49 20.10
CA ALA A 635 -13.50 12.70 20.60
C ALA A 635 -12.06 12.84 20.09
N GLY A 636 -11.57 14.06 19.92
CA GLY A 636 -10.21 14.39 19.55
C GLY A 636 -9.77 13.81 18.20
N HIS A 637 -8.64 13.10 18.19
CA HIS A 637 -8.10 12.46 16.97
C HIS A 637 -8.99 11.30 16.48
N LEU A 638 -9.75 10.64 17.35
CA LEU A 638 -10.68 9.57 16.95
C LEU A 638 -11.80 10.10 16.07
N ARG A 639 -12.33 11.31 16.34
CA ARG A 639 -13.30 11.97 15.46
C ARG A 639 -12.74 12.23 14.07
N ALA A 640 -11.47 12.64 13.98
CA ALA A 640 -10.81 12.86 12.68
C ALA A 640 -10.62 11.55 11.92
N ASN A 641 -10.21 10.47 12.62
CA ASN A 641 -10.09 9.15 12.00
C ASN A 641 -11.47 8.58 11.59
N ASN A 642 -12.53 8.75 12.40
CA ASN A 642 -13.87 8.34 12.01
C ASN A 642 -14.34 9.03 10.72
N ALA A 643 -14.10 10.33 10.57
CA ALA A 643 -14.39 11.04 9.33
C ALA A 643 -13.55 10.54 8.14
N ALA A 644 -12.31 10.09 8.39
CA ALA A 644 -11.48 9.46 7.38
C ALA A 644 -11.98 8.06 7.01
N PHE A 645 -12.43 7.26 7.97
CA PHE A 645 -13.01 5.94 7.71
C PHE A 645 -14.21 6.02 6.77
N GLU A 646 -15.16 6.96 7.03
CA GLU A 646 -16.30 7.21 6.14
C GLU A 646 -15.83 7.65 4.75
N ARG A 647 -14.93 8.63 4.67
CA ARG A 647 -14.44 9.19 3.39
C ARG A 647 -13.68 8.17 2.56
N PHE A 648 -12.88 7.31 3.18
CA PHE A 648 -12.05 6.30 2.51
C PHE A 648 -12.79 4.98 2.28
N GLY A 649 -14.05 4.87 2.73
CA GLY A 649 -14.86 3.66 2.58
C GLY A 649 -14.36 2.48 3.41
N LEU A 650 -13.60 2.74 4.50
CA LEU A 650 -13.01 1.72 5.35
C LEU A 650 -13.97 1.21 6.42
N ALA A 651 -14.79 2.10 7.01
CA ALA A 651 -15.78 1.75 8.03
C ALA A 651 -16.98 2.71 7.98
N GLU A 652 -18.13 2.25 8.48
CA GLU A 652 -19.27 3.08 8.80
C GLU A 652 -19.13 3.65 10.22
N VAL A 653 -19.77 4.79 10.52
CA VAL A 653 -19.67 5.45 11.83
C VAL A 653 -21.04 5.64 12.45
N ALA A 654 -21.36 4.84 13.46
CA ALA A 654 -22.59 4.96 14.24
C ALA A 654 -22.44 5.99 15.36
N ARG A 655 -23.39 6.93 15.45
CA ARG A 655 -23.41 8.03 16.44
C ARG A 655 -24.39 7.76 17.60
N SER A 656 -25.20 6.69 17.46
CA SER A 656 -26.16 6.23 18.47
C SER A 656 -26.34 4.71 18.40
N GLU A 657 -26.86 4.11 19.44
CA GLU A 657 -27.22 2.69 19.47
C GLU A 657 -28.21 2.31 18.35
N HIS A 658 -29.19 3.16 18.07
CA HIS A 658 -30.15 2.93 17.00
C HIS A 658 -29.49 2.94 15.60
N GLU A 659 -28.54 3.86 15.35
CA GLU A 659 -27.75 3.85 14.11
C GLU A 659 -26.90 2.58 14.03
N LEU A 660 -26.26 2.17 15.14
CA LEU A 660 -25.46 0.95 15.21
C LEU A 660 -26.29 -0.29 14.85
N GLU A 661 -27.48 -0.45 15.43
CA GLU A 661 -28.39 -1.55 15.11
C GLU A 661 -28.78 -1.57 13.61
N SER A 662 -29.09 -0.39 13.06
CA SER A 662 -29.44 -0.25 11.65
C SER A 662 -28.29 -0.63 10.73
N MET A 663 -27.09 -0.12 11.02
CA MET A 663 -25.86 -0.40 10.26
C MET A 663 -25.47 -1.87 10.35
N LEU A 664 -25.53 -2.50 11.54
CA LEU A 664 -25.22 -3.91 11.71
C LEU A 664 -26.14 -4.82 10.89
N ARG A 665 -27.43 -4.49 10.77
CA ARG A 665 -28.36 -5.25 9.92
C ARG A 665 -27.96 -5.20 8.43
N HIS A 666 -27.46 -4.05 7.97
CA HIS A 666 -27.02 -3.86 6.60
C HIS A 666 -25.66 -4.53 6.34
N VAL A 667 -24.68 -4.19 7.15
CA VAL A 667 -23.28 -4.59 6.98
C VAL A 667 -23.05 -6.10 7.13
N THR A 668 -23.78 -6.78 8.02
CA THR A 668 -23.66 -8.24 8.18
C THR A 668 -24.21 -9.04 6.99
N GLY A 669 -24.96 -8.42 6.08
CA GLY A 669 -25.39 -9.01 4.82
C GLY A 669 -24.37 -8.87 3.69
N GLU A 670 -23.40 -7.98 3.82
CA GLU A 670 -22.46 -7.58 2.76
C GLU A 670 -21.01 -7.78 3.18
N ARG A 671 -20.61 -9.04 3.35
CA ARG A 671 -19.17 -9.31 3.60
C ARG A 671 -18.34 -8.94 2.38
N ARG A 672 -17.32 -8.11 2.60
CA ARG A 672 -16.34 -7.74 1.56
C ARG A 672 -15.37 -8.89 1.31
N SER A 673 -14.84 -8.98 0.11
CA SER A 673 -13.69 -9.85 -0.14
C SER A 673 -12.47 -9.34 0.64
N PRO A 674 -11.59 -10.24 1.13
CA PRO A 674 -10.34 -9.83 1.75
C PRO A 674 -9.54 -8.93 0.81
N ASP A 675 -9.07 -7.79 1.29
CA ASP A 675 -8.29 -6.84 0.50
C ASP A 675 -6.78 -7.06 0.73
N SER A 676 -6.14 -7.70 -0.23
CA SER A 676 -4.70 -7.94 -0.21
C SER A 676 -3.84 -6.74 -0.65
N SER A 677 -4.46 -5.64 -1.10
CA SER A 677 -3.71 -4.48 -1.61
C SER A 677 -2.78 -3.88 -0.56
N PHE A 678 -3.25 -3.73 0.68
CA PHE A 678 -2.43 -3.25 1.79
C PHE A 678 -1.30 -4.22 2.18
N ALA A 679 -1.53 -5.53 2.05
CA ALA A 679 -0.54 -6.56 2.36
C ALA A 679 0.59 -6.60 1.31
N SER A 680 0.31 -6.22 0.07
CA SER A 680 1.28 -6.21 -1.04
C SER A 680 2.19 -4.99 -1.06
N LEU A 681 1.93 -3.97 -0.24
CA LEU A 681 2.76 -2.77 -0.14
C LEU A 681 4.13 -3.09 0.47
N PRO A 682 5.19 -2.36 0.06
CA PRO A 682 6.50 -2.50 0.68
C PRO A 682 6.45 -2.14 2.16
N SER A 683 7.22 -2.85 2.97
CA SER A 683 7.36 -2.60 4.40
C SER A 683 8.14 -1.30 4.66
N ILE A 684 7.98 -0.72 5.84
CA ILE A 684 8.82 0.40 6.30
C ILE A 684 10.29 -0.02 6.33
N ALA A 685 10.59 -1.28 6.63
CA ALA A 685 11.93 -1.85 6.66
C ALA A 685 12.67 -1.66 5.33
N SER A 686 12.01 -1.91 4.20
CA SER A 686 12.58 -1.77 2.86
C SER A 686 13.12 -0.36 2.55
N GLN A 687 12.69 0.65 3.30
CA GLN A 687 13.06 2.06 3.12
C GLN A 687 13.88 2.63 4.29
N ALA A 688 13.94 1.94 5.43
CA ALA A 688 14.47 2.47 6.67
C ALA A 688 15.91 3.02 6.54
N LEU A 689 16.79 2.33 5.84
CA LEU A 689 18.19 2.73 5.65
C LEU A 689 18.43 3.60 4.41
N ASN A 690 17.43 3.76 3.54
CA ASN A 690 17.56 4.47 2.25
C ASN A 690 17.17 5.95 2.30
N VAL A 691 16.67 6.45 3.43
CA VAL A 691 16.24 7.84 3.57
C VAL A 691 17.44 8.78 3.74
N ARG A 692 17.56 9.75 2.83
CA ARG A 692 18.59 10.79 2.92
C ARG A 692 18.12 11.97 3.76
N PRO A 693 19.03 12.62 4.51
CA PRO A 693 18.72 13.85 5.24
C PRO A 693 18.25 14.96 4.31
N ARG A 694 17.01 15.49 4.51
CA ARG A 694 16.37 16.49 3.64
C ARG A 694 16.29 17.88 4.26
N VAL A 695 16.53 18.01 5.56
CA VAL A 695 16.23 19.21 6.30
C VAL A 695 17.12 20.39 5.90
N ARG A 696 16.49 21.47 5.41
CA ARG A 696 17.13 22.77 5.24
C ARG A 696 17.03 23.56 6.55
N PRO A 697 18.16 24.08 7.10
CA PRO A 697 18.12 24.85 8.33
C PRO A 697 17.34 26.16 8.14
N GLN A 698 16.58 26.54 9.17
CA GLN A 698 15.89 27.83 9.18
C GLN A 698 16.86 28.98 9.41
N PRO A 699 16.61 30.17 8.87
CA PRO A 699 17.44 31.36 9.11
C PRO A 699 17.46 31.75 10.60
N VAL A 700 18.62 32.12 11.12
CA VAL A 700 18.86 32.42 12.55
C VAL A 700 17.97 33.54 13.12
N TRP A 701 17.54 34.52 12.29
CA TRP A 701 16.65 35.61 12.70
C TRP A 701 15.23 35.13 13.07
N ARG A 702 14.72 34.08 12.40
CA ARG A 702 13.42 33.49 12.71
C ARG A 702 13.41 32.80 14.07
N LEU A 703 14.53 32.19 14.46
CA LEU A 703 14.73 31.56 15.76
C LEU A 703 14.72 32.59 16.94
N ARG A 704 15.09 33.87 16.72
CA ARG A 704 15.05 34.91 17.77
C ARG A 704 13.64 35.40 18.05
N THR A 705 12.84 35.64 17.02
CA THR A 705 11.41 36.04 17.15
C THR A 705 10.58 34.92 17.78
N GLU A 706 10.84 33.69 17.40
CA GLU A 706 10.14 32.51 17.98
C GLU A 706 10.45 32.36 19.48
N ARG A 707 11.68 32.65 19.93
CA ARG A 707 12.06 32.64 21.36
C ARG A 707 11.33 33.69 22.18
N VAL A 708 11.14 34.88 21.64
CA VAL A 708 10.39 35.96 22.31
C VAL A 708 8.91 35.60 22.44
N VAL A 709 8.31 35.09 21.41
CA VAL A 709 6.90 34.60 21.43
C VAL A 709 6.75 33.44 22.39
N ALA A 710 7.71 32.48 22.42
CA ALA A 710 7.68 31.36 23.37
C ALA A 710 7.74 31.85 24.83
N ALA A 711 8.59 32.82 25.14
CA ALA A 711 8.69 33.40 26.48
C ALA A 711 7.38 34.08 26.89
N ALA A 712 6.74 34.82 25.99
CA ALA A 712 5.45 35.45 26.22
C ALA A 712 4.32 34.43 26.47
N CYS A 713 4.29 33.36 25.68
CA CYS A 713 3.31 32.29 25.86
C CYS A 713 3.54 31.45 27.13
N LEU A 714 4.81 31.23 27.54
CA LEU A 714 5.14 30.56 28.81
C LEU A 714 4.66 31.40 30.01
N LEU A 715 4.76 32.73 29.93
CA LEU A 715 4.22 33.63 30.95
C LEU A 715 2.70 33.54 31.05
N VAL A 716 1.97 33.41 29.93
CA VAL A 716 0.51 33.22 29.91
C VAL A 716 0.13 31.86 30.50
N VAL A 717 0.84 30.79 30.16
CA VAL A 717 0.60 29.47 30.75
C VAL A 717 0.90 29.46 32.25
N ALA A 718 2.00 30.08 32.68
CA ALA A 718 2.33 30.20 34.10
C ALA A 718 1.27 31.00 34.85
N PHE A 719 0.73 32.06 34.25
CA PHE A 719 -0.32 32.90 34.82
C PHE A 719 -1.66 32.09 34.93
N VAL A 720 -2.04 31.31 33.91
CA VAL A 720 -3.22 30.45 33.96
C VAL A 720 -3.08 29.34 34.99
N LEU A 721 -1.89 28.74 35.13
CA LEU A 721 -1.59 27.75 36.16
C LEU A 721 -1.60 28.38 37.56
N LEU A 722 -1.12 29.59 37.70
CA LEU A 722 -1.15 30.34 38.96
C LEU A 722 -2.58 30.70 39.35
N LEU A 723 -3.42 31.11 38.40
CA LEU A 723 -4.85 31.34 38.61
C LEU A 723 -5.61 30.03 39.04
N ALA A 724 -5.25 28.91 38.40
CA ALA A 724 -5.81 27.60 38.75
C ALA A 724 -5.36 27.12 40.15
N LEU A 725 -4.13 27.44 40.57
CA LEU A 725 -3.64 27.17 41.93
C LEU A 725 -4.28 28.05 42.98
N VAL A 726 -4.47 29.35 42.67
CA VAL A 726 -5.13 30.32 43.55
C VAL A 726 -6.61 29.97 43.71
N GLN A 727 -7.29 29.45 42.69
CA GLN A 727 -8.67 28.94 42.81
C GLN A 727 -8.78 27.67 43.66
N LYS A 728 -7.70 26.93 43.90
CA LYS A 728 -7.67 25.73 44.73
C LYS A 728 -7.71 26.06 46.25
N GLU A 729 -7.47 27.31 46.62
CA GLU A 729 -7.52 27.77 48.01
C GLU A 729 -8.88 28.38 48.42
N SER A 730 -9.91 28.41 47.56
CA SER A 730 -11.26 28.81 47.96
C SER A 730 -12.07 27.55 48.37
N PRO A 731 -12.70 27.57 49.55
CA PRO A 731 -13.45 26.41 50.05
C PRO A 731 -14.84 26.35 49.40
N TRP A 732 -14.92 25.83 48.20
CA TRP A 732 -16.20 25.39 47.65
C TRP A 732 -16.31 23.90 47.85
N SER A 733 -17.12 23.57 48.87
CA SER A 733 -17.57 22.26 49.24
C SER A 733 -18.06 21.43 48.06
N VAL A 734 -17.58 20.22 48.07
CA VAL A 734 -18.06 19.03 47.40
C VAL A 734 -19.55 19.07 47.06
N ALA A 735 -19.92 19.40 45.86
CA ALA A 735 -21.23 19.04 45.31
C ALA A 735 -21.11 17.61 44.76
N LYS A 736 -21.86 16.70 45.40
CA LYS A 736 -22.03 15.32 44.94
C LYS A 736 -22.62 15.33 43.54
N PRO A 737 -22.23 14.40 42.65
CA PRO A 737 -22.83 14.27 41.33
C PRO A 737 -24.31 13.91 41.50
N VAL A 738 -25.21 14.75 41.00
CA VAL A 738 -26.63 14.47 40.85
C VAL A 738 -26.75 13.48 39.68
N THR A 739 -26.96 12.22 40.02
CA THR A 739 -27.50 11.24 39.10
C THR A 739 -28.95 11.54 38.86
N SER A 740 -29.29 12.22 37.78
CA SER A 740 -30.69 12.33 37.33
C SER A 740 -31.10 11.04 36.63
N ARG A 741 -31.58 10.09 37.41
CA ARG A 741 -32.53 9.09 36.92
C ARG A 741 -33.85 9.79 36.72
N VAL A 742 -34.27 10.02 35.49
CA VAL A 742 -35.66 10.38 35.19
C VAL A 742 -36.47 9.09 35.20
N HIS A 743 -37.16 8.88 36.32
CA HIS A 743 -38.25 7.92 36.40
C HIS A 743 -39.51 8.60 35.86
N PHE A 744 -40.08 8.08 34.78
CA PHE A 744 -41.47 8.30 34.42
C PHE A 744 -42.32 7.45 35.33
N GLY A 745 -42.98 8.08 36.32
CA GLY A 745 -44.04 7.54 37.16
C GLY A 745 -45.35 8.28 36.89
N LYS A 746 -46.38 7.51 36.63
CA LYS A 746 -47.77 7.89 36.37
C LYS A 746 -48.40 8.61 37.54
N GLU A 747 -49.53 9.32 37.19
CA GLU A 747 -50.67 9.78 38.02
C GLU A 747 -50.54 11.16 38.66
N ASN A 748 -51.35 12.15 38.21
CA ASN A 748 -52.69 12.39 38.69
C ASN A 748 -53.37 13.53 37.91
N GLU A 749 -54.69 13.31 37.69
CA GLU A 749 -55.72 14.23 37.22
C GLU A 749 -55.91 15.49 38.08
N ALA A 750 -56.19 16.62 37.43
CA ALA A 750 -57.44 17.35 37.67
C ALA A 750 -57.49 18.75 37.04
N LYS A 751 -58.66 18.99 36.36
CA LYS A 751 -59.45 20.22 36.17
C LYS A 751 -58.92 21.26 35.11
N ALA A 752 -59.50 21.23 33.90
CA ALA A 752 -60.68 22.00 33.39
C ALA A 752 -60.50 23.53 33.42
N LYS A 753 -60.65 24.27 32.34
CA LYS A 753 -61.68 24.55 31.35
C LYS A 753 -61.23 25.69 30.37
N PRO A 754 -62.03 26.19 29.40
CA PRO A 754 -61.81 25.91 27.96
C PRO A 754 -61.86 27.18 27.09
N ALA A 755 -61.90 26.91 25.74
CA ALA A 755 -62.33 27.79 24.64
C ALA A 755 -61.23 28.68 23.99
N ALA A 756 -61.08 28.74 22.71
CA ALA A 756 -62.12 28.92 21.68
C ALA A 756 -61.64 28.36 20.32
N GLN A 757 -62.61 27.83 19.60
CA GLN A 757 -62.66 27.54 18.17
C GLN A 757 -62.54 28.81 17.32
N VAL A 758 -61.94 28.70 16.10
CA VAL A 758 -62.48 29.27 14.85
C VAL A 758 -61.84 28.49 13.69
N THR A 759 -62.55 27.57 13.12
CA THR A 759 -63.13 27.36 11.79
C THR A 759 -62.22 27.41 10.56
N ALA A 760 -62.32 26.29 9.87
CA ALA A 760 -62.02 26.14 8.45
C ALA A 760 -63.04 26.85 7.54
N PRO A 761 -62.84 26.97 6.25
CA PRO A 761 -63.58 26.15 5.26
C PRO A 761 -62.62 25.58 4.17
N ALA A 762 -62.81 24.45 3.76
CA ALA A 762 -63.56 23.62 2.81
C ALA A 762 -63.84 24.26 1.44
N ASP A 763 -63.69 23.42 0.48
CA ASP A 763 -64.28 23.21 -0.86
C ASP A 763 -63.36 23.60 -2.04
N GLU A 764 -63.29 22.93 -3.13
CA GLU A 764 -64.10 21.92 -3.88
C GLU A 764 -63.15 21.26 -4.88
N ALA A 765 -63.16 20.02 -5.05
CA ALA A 765 -63.95 19.15 -5.95
C ALA A 765 -63.68 19.38 -7.45
N ALA A 766 -63.28 18.43 -8.15
CA ALA A 766 -63.99 17.62 -9.10
C ALA A 766 -63.09 17.07 -10.21
N THR A 767 -63.16 15.76 -10.35
CA THR A 767 -63.47 14.96 -11.56
C THR A 767 -62.48 15.07 -12.72
N GLY A 768 -62.08 14.06 -13.37
CA GLY A 768 -62.55 12.74 -13.65
C GLY A 768 -61.70 12.05 -14.68
N SER A 769 -61.86 10.76 -14.71
CA SER A 769 -62.01 9.84 -15.83
C SER A 769 -60.77 9.52 -16.67
N ALA A 770 -60.25 8.35 -16.50
CA ALA A 770 -60.57 7.05 -17.16
C ALA A 770 -59.87 6.78 -18.46
N ALA A 771 -59.36 5.66 -18.47
CA ALA A 771 -59.34 4.56 -19.44
C ALA A 771 -58.09 4.45 -20.33
N GLU A 772 -57.49 3.33 -20.12
CA GLU A 772 -57.40 2.10 -20.96
C GLU A 772 -56.25 2.02 -21.92
N GLU A 773 -55.57 0.92 -21.69
CA GLU A 773 -55.18 -0.14 -22.65
C GLU A 773 -54.14 0.22 -23.70
N ASP A 774 -53.23 -0.57 -24.10
CA ASP A 774 -53.02 -2.04 -24.07
C ASP A 774 -51.65 -2.35 -24.69
N THR A 775 -51.08 -3.47 -24.27
CA THR A 775 -50.29 -4.45 -25.05
C THR A 775 -48.96 -4.06 -25.71
N ALA A 776 -47.95 -4.72 -25.31
CA ALA A 776 -47.33 -5.95 -25.81
C ALA A 776 -46.01 -5.84 -26.53
N ALA A 777 -45.08 -6.63 -25.98
CA ALA A 777 -44.13 -7.58 -26.61
C ALA A 777 -42.87 -7.08 -27.32
N ALA A 778 -41.85 -7.62 -26.76
CA ALA A 778 -40.50 -7.85 -27.29
C ALA A 778 -40.49 -8.45 -28.74
N PRO A 779 -39.33 -8.57 -29.41
CA PRO A 779 -38.24 -9.46 -28.92
C PRO A 779 -36.94 -8.74 -28.64
#